data_1c710b774accb14537301151fe32df42
#
_entry.id   1c710b774accb14537301151fe32df42
#
_cell.length_a   1.000
_cell.length_b   1.000
_cell.length_c   1.000
_cell.angle_alpha   90.00
_cell.angle_beta   90.00
_cell.angle_gamma   90.00
#
_symmetry.space_group_name_H-M   'P 1'
#
loop_
_entity.id
_entity.type
_entity.pdbx_description
1 polymer ?
#
loop_
_entity_poly.entity_id
_entity_poly.type
_entity_poly.pdbx_seq_one_letter_code
_entity_poly.pdbx_strand_id
1 'polypeptide(L)'
;MTNKSLSMLAAAALLLTPAAKAQNLIPQPQSFTAGKGFFVAKDKGYKLVNKAGSVADNIYSANWAAKAAADAKPTVLMQKLDNASSPEAYRLHVTTDSIVISAASADAFRYAWQTVEQLHTRKGIMACDVDDAPAYKWRSLMIDVSRHFFPIDFLKKQIDVMAQYKFNRLHIHLTDAAGWRIEIKRYPRLTNFAAWRPEALWKDWSNNGAKYTQEGTDGAYGGYYTQDQLRDLVAYASQRGITIVPEIEMPGHSEEVLTAYPELSCTHEPYKQSDFCPGSIATYDFLENVLKEVMDIFPSEYIHVGGDEAAKKSWDDCPLCQKKMKELGCDKNGLQAHLITHMGKFLSQHGRQLVGWDEVIAGNLAQNTTVMVWRGVEYAHKAIEHGYNVVLSPGAYCYFDGYQDAPFTQPEAIGGYLPLSKVYSYVPGEDLPADERKKITGVQGNLWCEYVPTEQHAEYMLYPRALAIAEIGWNGTQRKDYNDFRRRAIAHSELLQKQGVNTFDLKKEYGERKESVAPLKHKAVGCKVVYNRPYNDSYKAQGETTLTDGNFGGWTFGDKRWQGFIGKDYCMDVTIDLGSKQKVSQVATDFMQSCGPEIYFPGEYKVSVSDNGTDFTEVYKQTYELKKTETTEFKQLTWKGSRQARYVRVQAKAGYGWVFADEIIVK
;
A
#
# COMPACT_ATOMS: atom_id res chain seq x y z
N MET A 1 -8.97 -24.64 -73.33
CA MET A 1 -8.84 -23.18 -73.31
C MET A 1 -9.34 -22.73 -71.94
N THR A 2 -8.44 -22.49 -71.00
CA THR A 2 -8.74 -22.24 -69.61
C THR A 2 -8.17 -20.86 -69.22
N ASN A 3 -9.03 -19.90 -68.96
CA ASN A 3 -8.66 -18.61 -68.45
C ASN A 3 -8.56 -18.69 -66.90
N LYS A 4 -7.37 -18.51 -66.39
CA LYS A 4 -7.12 -18.26 -64.95
C LYS A 4 -7.16 -16.77 -64.71
N SER A 5 -8.16 -16.29 -63.99
CA SER A 5 -8.20 -14.96 -63.41
C SER A 5 -7.40 -14.93 -62.10
N LEU A 6 -6.27 -14.24 -62.09
CA LEU A 6 -5.52 -13.89 -60.90
C LEU A 6 -6.24 -12.70 -60.22
N SER A 7 -6.82 -12.94 -59.07
CA SER A 7 -7.25 -11.88 -58.16
C SER A 7 -6.05 -11.43 -57.28
N MET A 8 -5.51 -10.23 -57.56
CA MET A 8 -4.57 -9.55 -56.67
C MET A 8 -5.30 -9.06 -55.43
N LEU A 9 -5.09 -9.72 -54.30
CA LEU A 9 -5.35 -9.11 -52.96
C LEU A 9 -4.23 -8.08 -52.73
N ALA A 10 -4.59 -6.80 -52.80
CA ALA A 10 -3.76 -5.73 -52.30
C ALA A 10 -3.83 -5.75 -50.75
N ALA A 11 -2.81 -6.30 -50.14
CA ALA A 11 -2.59 -6.14 -48.70
C ALA A 11 -2.19 -4.70 -48.43
N ALA A 12 -3.15 -3.90 -47.96
CA ALA A 12 -2.86 -2.58 -47.39
C ALA A 12 -2.06 -2.83 -46.11
N ALA A 13 -0.74 -2.72 -46.19
CA ALA A 13 0.13 -2.60 -45.04
C ALA A 13 -0.19 -1.22 -44.42
N LEU A 14 -1.00 -1.21 -43.37
CA LEU A 14 -1.04 -0.11 -42.44
C LEU A 14 0.37 0.06 -41.87
N LEU A 15 1.11 0.99 -42.40
CA LEU A 15 2.30 1.55 -41.76
C LEU A 15 1.83 2.20 -40.45
N LEU A 16 1.84 1.43 -39.37
CA LEU A 16 1.79 1.97 -38.02
C LEU A 16 3.04 2.84 -37.87
N THR A 17 2.89 4.14 -38.15
CA THR A 17 3.83 5.14 -37.68
C THR A 17 3.98 4.89 -36.17
N PRO A 18 5.22 4.86 -35.62
CA PRO A 18 5.38 4.76 -34.18
C PRO A 18 4.61 5.93 -33.58
N ALA A 19 3.53 5.61 -32.85
CA ALA A 19 2.77 6.60 -32.10
C ALA A 19 3.77 7.39 -31.29
N ALA A 20 3.84 8.71 -31.54
CA ALA A 20 4.73 9.58 -30.77
C ALA A 20 4.40 9.35 -29.29
N LYS A 21 5.34 8.74 -28.55
CA LYS A 21 5.14 8.37 -27.14
C LYS A 21 4.72 9.60 -26.39
N ALA A 22 3.62 9.54 -25.65
CA ALA A 22 3.21 10.57 -24.73
C ALA A 22 4.40 10.83 -23.79
N GLN A 23 5.00 12.03 -23.96
CA GLN A 23 6.28 12.32 -23.30
C GLN A 23 6.03 12.41 -21.80
N ASN A 24 6.78 11.63 -21.02
CA ASN A 24 6.94 11.72 -19.55
C ASN A 24 5.70 12.14 -18.73
N LEU A 25 4.47 11.93 -19.20
CA LEU A 25 3.25 12.25 -18.43
C LEU A 25 2.93 11.13 -17.44
N ILE A 26 2.66 11.48 -16.21
CA ILE A 26 2.11 10.58 -15.17
C ILE A 26 0.97 11.33 -14.45
N PRO A 27 -0.26 10.78 -14.45
CA PRO A 27 -0.74 9.65 -15.27
C PRO A 27 -0.71 9.96 -16.76
N GLN A 28 -0.54 8.94 -17.60
CA GLN A 28 -0.74 9.11 -19.04
C GLN A 28 -2.21 9.43 -19.34
N PRO A 29 -2.50 10.35 -20.25
CA PRO A 29 -3.87 10.58 -20.67
C PRO A 29 -4.40 9.41 -21.50
N GLN A 30 -5.72 9.24 -21.51
CA GLN A 30 -6.38 8.18 -22.29
C GLN A 30 -6.14 8.32 -23.79
N SER A 31 -6.15 9.56 -24.29
CA SER A 31 -5.80 9.87 -25.68
C SER A 31 -4.78 10.98 -25.75
N PHE A 32 -3.73 10.79 -26.53
CA PHE A 32 -2.68 11.76 -26.75
C PHE A 32 -2.20 11.72 -28.20
N THR A 33 -2.27 12.87 -28.89
CA THR A 33 -1.74 13.02 -30.25
C THR A 33 -0.75 14.18 -30.25
N ALA A 34 0.51 13.89 -30.58
CA ALA A 34 1.54 14.92 -30.66
C ALA A 34 1.34 15.82 -31.91
N GLY A 35 1.39 17.13 -31.71
CA GLY A 35 1.40 18.13 -32.75
C GLY A 35 2.82 18.55 -33.13
N LYS A 36 2.94 19.53 -34.00
CA LYS A 36 4.23 20.10 -34.43
C LYS A 36 4.47 21.48 -33.76
N GLY A 37 5.64 21.64 -33.15
CA GLY A 37 6.07 22.88 -32.52
C GLY A 37 5.75 22.99 -31.03
N PHE A 38 5.91 24.18 -30.49
CA PHE A 38 5.75 24.46 -29.05
C PHE A 38 5.01 25.78 -28.86
N PHE A 39 4.10 25.83 -27.93
CA PHE A 39 3.56 27.08 -27.40
C PHE A 39 4.62 27.75 -26.54
N VAL A 40 4.94 29.00 -26.84
CA VAL A 40 5.95 29.77 -26.10
C VAL A 40 5.33 31.08 -25.67
N ALA A 41 5.16 31.32 -24.39
CA ALA A 41 4.87 32.64 -23.84
C ALA A 41 6.14 33.49 -23.97
N LYS A 42 6.15 34.41 -24.96
CA LYS A 42 7.26 35.36 -25.16
C LYS A 42 7.31 36.37 -24.00
N ASP A 43 8.29 37.26 -23.99
CA ASP A 43 8.52 38.27 -22.93
C ASP A 43 7.26 39.09 -22.56
N LYS A 44 6.32 39.22 -23.48
CA LYS A 44 5.02 39.88 -23.26
C LYS A 44 3.94 39.01 -22.63
N GLY A 45 4.28 37.75 -22.28
CA GLY A 45 3.32 36.78 -21.69
C GLY A 45 2.31 36.23 -22.70
N TYR A 46 1.12 35.94 -22.24
CA TYR A 46 -0.01 35.40 -23.03
C TYR A 46 -1.33 36.05 -22.61
N LYS A 47 -2.32 36.05 -23.50
CA LYS A 47 -3.68 36.49 -23.19
C LYS A 47 -4.46 35.33 -22.56
N LEU A 48 -4.92 35.53 -21.33
CA LEU A 48 -5.79 34.57 -20.64
C LEU A 48 -7.26 34.94 -20.89
N VAL A 49 -8.04 34.03 -21.43
CA VAL A 49 -9.47 34.17 -21.69
C VAL A 49 -10.24 33.10 -20.96
N ASN A 50 -11.01 33.50 -19.96
CA ASN A 50 -11.90 32.60 -19.25
C ASN A 50 -13.34 32.73 -19.78
N LYS A 51 -13.81 31.72 -20.52
CA LYS A 51 -15.20 31.57 -20.96
C LYS A 51 -15.97 30.54 -20.12
N ALA A 52 -15.32 29.86 -19.18
CA ALA A 52 -15.95 28.90 -18.32
C ALA A 52 -16.63 29.53 -17.09
N GLY A 53 -16.40 30.82 -16.83
CA GLY A 53 -16.91 31.54 -15.68
C GLY A 53 -16.21 31.11 -14.39
N SER A 54 -16.87 31.26 -13.25
CA SER A 54 -16.31 30.97 -11.89
C SER A 54 -15.77 29.56 -11.71
N VAL A 55 -16.20 28.59 -12.52
CA VAL A 55 -15.71 27.20 -12.50
C VAL A 55 -14.21 27.10 -12.79
N ALA A 56 -13.65 28.05 -13.54
CA ALA A 56 -12.24 28.08 -13.91
C ALA A 56 -11.45 29.20 -13.20
N ASP A 57 -12.04 29.89 -12.22
CA ASP A 57 -11.37 30.97 -11.49
C ASP A 57 -10.33 30.41 -10.52
N ASN A 58 -9.14 31.02 -10.48
CA ASN A 58 -8.04 30.69 -9.57
C ASN A 58 -7.55 29.22 -9.60
N ILE A 59 -7.75 28.51 -10.72
CA ILE A 59 -7.38 27.10 -10.87
C ILE A 59 -5.94 26.93 -11.36
N TYR A 60 -5.37 27.94 -12.01
CA TYR A 60 -4.00 27.94 -12.54
C TYR A 60 -2.99 28.45 -11.53
N SER A 61 -1.73 28.01 -11.66
CA SER A 61 -0.68 28.40 -10.73
C SER A 61 -0.39 29.92 -10.79
N ALA A 62 0.14 30.46 -9.69
CA ALA A 62 0.56 31.86 -9.60
C ALA A 62 1.56 32.24 -10.72
N ASN A 63 2.42 31.31 -11.14
CA ASN A 63 3.38 31.52 -12.24
C ASN A 63 2.68 31.77 -13.58
N TRP A 64 1.54 31.11 -13.83
CA TRP A 64 0.72 31.37 -15.01
C TRP A 64 -0.02 32.71 -14.89
N ALA A 65 -0.60 32.98 -13.72
CA ALA A 65 -1.28 34.25 -13.48
C ALA A 65 -0.35 35.45 -13.70
N ALA A 66 0.89 35.38 -13.22
CA ALA A 66 1.87 36.46 -13.33
C ALA A 66 2.32 36.78 -14.77
N LYS A 67 2.15 35.85 -15.72
CA LYS A 67 2.49 36.01 -17.13
C LYS A 67 1.30 36.41 -18.01
N ALA A 68 0.10 36.51 -17.43
CA ALA A 68 -1.08 36.90 -18.16
C ALA A 68 -1.05 38.43 -18.48
N ALA A 69 -1.24 38.82 -19.75
CA ALA A 69 -1.28 40.21 -20.20
C ALA A 69 -2.37 40.38 -21.25
N ALA A 70 -3.17 41.45 -21.11
CA ALA A 70 -4.36 41.70 -21.93
C ALA A 70 -4.08 41.76 -23.45
N ASP A 71 -2.94 42.35 -23.83
CA ASP A 71 -2.57 42.57 -25.22
C ASP A 71 -1.56 41.55 -25.76
N ALA A 72 -1.31 40.50 -25.00
CA ALA A 72 -0.35 39.48 -25.39
C ALA A 72 -0.89 38.56 -26.50
N LYS A 73 0.03 38.06 -27.29
CA LYS A 73 -0.14 36.90 -28.19
C LYS A 73 0.96 35.93 -27.85
N PRO A 74 0.74 34.70 -27.53
CA PRO A 74 -0.40 33.81 -27.82
C PRO A 74 -1.51 33.83 -26.76
N THR A 75 -2.53 32.98 -26.95
CA THR A 75 -3.75 32.96 -26.12
C THR A 75 -3.88 31.63 -25.35
N VAL A 76 -4.29 31.72 -24.07
CA VAL A 76 -4.79 30.59 -23.29
C VAL A 76 -6.29 30.79 -23.10
N LEU A 77 -7.09 29.86 -23.60
CA LEU A 77 -8.55 29.85 -23.52
C LEU A 77 -9.02 28.74 -22.62
N MET A 78 -9.82 29.08 -21.62
CA MET A 78 -10.57 28.10 -20.77
C MET A 78 -12.07 28.20 -21.11
N GLN A 79 -12.69 27.07 -21.38
CA GLN A 79 -14.11 26.97 -21.71
C GLN A 79 -14.74 25.68 -21.15
N LYS A 80 -16.07 25.65 -21.01
CA LYS A 80 -16.78 24.43 -20.59
C LYS A 80 -16.69 23.35 -21.67
N LEU A 81 -16.60 22.10 -21.21
CA LEU A 81 -16.72 20.91 -22.05
C LEU A 81 -18.17 20.43 -22.02
N ASP A 82 -18.86 20.60 -23.15
CA ASP A 82 -20.20 20.09 -23.33
C ASP A 82 -20.17 18.58 -23.62
N ASN A 83 -21.20 17.85 -23.17
CA ASN A 83 -21.35 16.39 -23.35
C ASN A 83 -20.13 15.60 -22.86
N ALA A 84 -19.60 15.96 -21.69
CA ALA A 84 -18.46 15.28 -21.09
C ALA A 84 -18.82 13.84 -20.66
N SER A 85 -17.87 12.91 -20.84
CA SER A 85 -18.03 11.50 -20.42
C SER A 85 -18.07 11.33 -18.90
N SER A 86 -17.49 12.27 -18.15
CA SER A 86 -17.49 12.31 -16.69
C SER A 86 -17.34 13.75 -16.19
N PRO A 87 -17.71 14.04 -14.91
CA PRO A 87 -17.46 15.35 -14.31
C PRO A 87 -15.98 15.76 -14.26
N GLU A 88 -15.06 14.79 -14.33
CA GLU A 88 -13.62 14.99 -14.27
C GLU A 88 -12.96 14.99 -15.68
N ALA A 89 -13.76 14.91 -16.76
CA ALA A 89 -13.26 14.88 -18.14
C ALA A 89 -12.79 16.25 -18.61
N TYR A 90 -11.70 16.25 -19.39
CA TYR A 90 -11.18 17.45 -20.04
C TYR A 90 -10.61 17.14 -21.43
N ARG A 91 -10.51 18.20 -22.25
CA ARG A 91 -9.78 18.22 -23.52
C ARG A 91 -8.75 19.35 -23.50
N LEU A 92 -7.59 19.05 -24.05
CA LEU A 92 -6.51 20.02 -24.20
C LEU A 92 -6.08 20.03 -25.66
N HIS A 93 -6.13 21.23 -26.27
CA HIS A 93 -5.60 21.47 -27.61
C HIS A 93 -4.50 22.55 -27.54
N VAL A 94 -3.27 22.14 -27.80
CA VAL A 94 -2.08 23.00 -27.76
C VAL A 94 -1.54 23.18 -29.17
N THR A 95 -1.43 24.44 -29.62
CA THR A 95 -0.77 24.85 -30.87
C THR A 95 0.42 25.75 -30.53
N THR A 96 1.11 26.26 -31.54
CA THR A 96 2.15 27.30 -31.37
C THR A 96 1.61 28.62 -30.86
N ASP A 97 0.32 28.91 -31.11
CA ASP A 97 -0.32 30.22 -30.89
C ASP A 97 -1.38 30.20 -29.79
N SER A 98 -1.81 29.02 -29.36
CA SER A 98 -2.87 28.87 -28.35
C SER A 98 -2.79 27.60 -27.53
N ILE A 99 -3.31 27.69 -26.29
CA ILE A 99 -3.72 26.56 -25.47
C ILE A 99 -5.23 26.73 -25.26
N VAL A 100 -6.00 25.70 -25.64
CA VAL A 100 -7.43 25.62 -25.36
C VAL A 100 -7.67 24.51 -24.37
N ILE A 101 -8.22 24.86 -23.21
CA ILE A 101 -8.62 23.90 -22.16
C ILE A 101 -10.15 23.90 -22.12
N SER A 102 -10.73 22.74 -22.43
CA SER A 102 -12.17 22.47 -22.28
C SER A 102 -12.37 21.46 -21.17
N ALA A 103 -13.11 21.79 -20.11
CA ALA A 103 -13.25 20.93 -18.95
C ALA A 103 -14.67 20.95 -18.37
N ALA A 104 -15.10 19.81 -17.79
CA ALA A 104 -16.46 19.62 -17.30
C ALA A 104 -16.71 20.27 -15.93
N SER A 105 -15.67 20.39 -15.10
CA SER A 105 -15.75 20.91 -13.73
C SER A 105 -14.47 21.64 -13.32
N ALA A 106 -14.47 22.23 -12.13
CA ALA A 106 -13.28 22.82 -11.52
C ALA A 106 -12.12 21.82 -11.40
N ASP A 107 -12.42 20.60 -10.96
CA ASP A 107 -11.41 19.55 -10.82
C ASP A 107 -10.87 19.11 -12.19
N ALA A 108 -11.71 19.00 -13.20
CA ALA A 108 -11.29 18.72 -14.56
C ALA A 108 -10.34 19.82 -15.12
N PHE A 109 -10.59 21.10 -14.81
CA PHE A 109 -9.64 22.18 -15.13
C PHE A 109 -8.31 22.02 -14.39
N ARG A 110 -8.32 21.65 -13.09
CA ARG A 110 -7.10 21.38 -12.33
C ARG A 110 -6.28 20.27 -12.99
N TYR A 111 -6.91 19.16 -13.37
CA TYR A 111 -6.23 18.05 -14.03
C TYR A 111 -5.67 18.41 -15.40
N ALA A 112 -6.40 19.22 -16.18
CA ALA A 112 -5.91 19.74 -17.43
C ALA A 112 -4.67 20.61 -17.24
N TRP A 113 -4.67 21.48 -16.23
CA TRP A 113 -3.52 22.30 -15.88
C TRP A 113 -2.33 21.48 -15.45
N GLN A 114 -2.50 20.41 -14.67
CA GLN A 114 -1.42 19.50 -14.30
C GLN A 114 -0.80 18.85 -15.55
N THR A 115 -1.61 18.52 -16.54
CA THR A 115 -1.10 18.01 -17.83
C THR A 115 -0.32 19.08 -18.59
N VAL A 116 -0.79 20.32 -18.62
CA VAL A 116 -0.08 21.47 -19.22
C VAL A 116 1.29 21.69 -18.55
N GLU A 117 1.34 21.65 -17.21
CA GLU A 117 2.59 21.80 -16.44
C GLU A 117 3.58 20.67 -16.75
N GLN A 118 3.13 19.43 -16.83
CA GLN A 118 3.98 18.29 -17.17
C GLN A 118 4.46 18.30 -18.63
N LEU A 119 3.72 18.93 -19.56
CA LEU A 119 4.11 19.13 -20.96
C LEU A 119 5.15 20.23 -21.13
N HIS A 120 5.42 21.01 -20.08
CA HIS A 120 6.36 22.12 -20.15
C HIS A 120 7.80 21.62 -20.30
N THR A 121 8.49 22.11 -21.33
CA THR A 121 9.89 21.82 -21.62
C THR A 121 10.71 23.11 -21.68
N ARG A 122 12.03 23.00 -21.82
CA ARG A 122 12.89 24.17 -22.08
C ARG A 122 12.53 24.91 -23.38
N LYS A 123 11.85 24.25 -24.34
CA LYS A 123 11.41 24.83 -25.61
C LYS A 123 10.00 25.43 -25.53
N GLY A 124 9.30 25.27 -24.44
CA GLY A 124 7.91 25.63 -24.25
C GLY A 124 7.01 24.40 -24.04
N ILE A 125 5.70 24.58 -24.19
CA ILE A 125 4.71 23.51 -24.06
C ILE A 125 4.51 22.85 -25.42
N MET A 126 4.68 21.54 -25.50
CA MET A 126 4.57 20.82 -26.77
C MET A 126 3.16 20.89 -27.33
N ALA A 127 3.05 21.16 -28.62
CA ALA A 127 1.77 21.11 -29.34
C ALA A 127 1.21 19.69 -29.33
N CYS A 128 -0.06 19.56 -28.97
CA CYS A 128 -0.72 18.26 -28.85
C CYS A 128 -2.24 18.39 -28.76
N ASP A 129 -2.93 17.26 -28.97
CA ASP A 129 -4.32 17.05 -28.62
C ASP A 129 -4.41 16.00 -27.52
N VAL A 130 -5.20 16.29 -26.48
CA VAL A 130 -5.49 15.38 -25.36
C VAL A 130 -6.99 15.28 -25.17
N ASP A 131 -7.52 14.07 -25.02
CA ASP A 131 -8.88 13.80 -24.54
C ASP A 131 -8.75 12.83 -23.37
N ASP A 132 -9.18 13.23 -22.17
CA ASP A 132 -8.80 12.55 -20.93
C ASP A 132 -9.88 12.59 -19.85
N ALA A 133 -9.99 11.51 -19.11
CA ALA A 133 -10.82 11.36 -17.93
C ALA A 133 -10.33 10.20 -17.07
N PRO A 134 -10.49 10.24 -15.73
CA PRO A 134 -10.08 9.14 -14.87
C PRO A 134 -10.97 7.91 -15.02
N ALA A 135 -10.38 6.72 -14.87
CA ALA A 135 -11.10 5.46 -14.81
C ALA A 135 -11.86 5.28 -13.49
N TYR A 136 -11.28 5.76 -12.39
CA TYR A 136 -11.86 5.64 -11.05
C TYR A 136 -12.12 7.00 -10.41
N LYS A 137 -13.24 7.10 -9.69
CA LYS A 137 -13.67 8.31 -8.96
C LYS A 137 -12.86 8.53 -7.67
N TRP A 138 -12.29 7.47 -7.08
CA TRP A 138 -11.49 7.53 -5.86
C TRP A 138 -10.04 7.16 -6.18
N ARG A 139 -9.13 8.11 -5.99
CA ARG A 139 -7.70 7.97 -6.22
C ARG A 139 -6.99 8.55 -5.01
N SER A 140 -6.48 7.69 -4.12
CA SER A 140 -6.02 8.14 -2.81
C SER A 140 -4.68 7.58 -2.39
N LEU A 141 -4.09 8.29 -1.44
CA LEU A 141 -3.03 7.79 -0.57
C LEU A 141 -3.52 7.88 0.87
N MET A 142 -3.14 6.91 1.69
CA MET A 142 -3.26 6.97 3.14
C MET A 142 -1.89 7.23 3.75
N ILE A 143 -1.85 8.07 4.78
CA ILE A 143 -0.66 8.35 5.58
C ILE A 143 -1.02 8.11 7.05
N ASP A 144 -0.30 7.19 7.68
CA ASP A 144 -0.37 6.91 9.10
C ASP A 144 0.43 7.98 9.87
N VAL A 145 -0.28 8.82 10.59
CA VAL A 145 0.31 9.85 11.46
C VAL A 145 0.29 9.44 12.93
N SER A 146 -0.30 8.26 13.22
CA SER A 146 -0.41 7.73 14.58
C SER A 146 0.88 7.08 15.03
N ARG A 147 1.41 6.09 14.29
CA ARG A 147 2.62 5.38 14.69
C ARG A 147 3.82 6.29 14.77
N HIS A 148 3.93 7.26 13.84
CA HIS A 148 4.85 8.40 13.95
C HIS A 148 4.12 9.69 13.58
N PHE A 149 4.29 10.73 14.40
CA PHE A 149 3.67 12.04 14.17
C PHE A 149 4.44 12.82 13.11
N PHE A 150 3.73 13.34 12.11
CA PHE A 150 4.28 14.23 11.09
C PHE A 150 3.73 15.66 11.24
N PRO A 151 4.56 16.71 11.04
CA PRO A 151 4.09 18.08 11.10
C PRO A 151 3.07 18.39 9.99
N ILE A 152 2.22 19.39 10.22
CA ILE A 152 1.20 19.81 9.26
C ILE A 152 1.78 20.22 7.90
N ASP A 153 3.00 20.78 7.88
CA ASP A 153 3.67 21.21 6.65
C ASP A 153 4.09 20.02 5.79
N PHE A 154 4.43 18.88 6.40
CA PHE A 154 4.64 17.63 5.66
C PHE A 154 3.36 17.19 4.93
N LEU A 155 2.21 17.21 5.60
CA LEU A 155 0.93 16.87 4.98
C LEU A 155 0.58 17.82 3.84
N LYS A 156 0.82 19.13 4.00
CA LYS A 156 0.65 20.13 2.93
C LYS A 156 1.56 19.81 1.74
N LYS A 157 2.82 19.46 1.99
CA LYS A 157 3.77 19.06 0.94
C LYS A 157 3.28 17.81 0.19
N GLN A 158 2.77 16.80 0.91
CA GLN A 158 2.21 15.60 0.26
C GLN A 158 0.95 15.95 -0.57
N ILE A 159 0.08 16.82 -0.09
CA ILE A 159 -1.08 17.33 -0.85
C ILE A 159 -0.63 17.99 -2.16
N ASP A 160 0.44 18.79 -2.14
CA ASP A 160 0.99 19.42 -3.34
C ASP A 160 1.46 18.38 -4.37
N VAL A 161 2.19 17.34 -3.89
CA VAL A 161 2.65 16.24 -4.76
C VAL A 161 1.47 15.43 -5.28
N MET A 162 0.51 15.09 -4.43
CA MET A 162 -0.69 14.34 -4.82
C MET A 162 -1.48 15.07 -5.91
N ALA A 163 -1.64 16.39 -5.81
CA ALA A 163 -2.32 17.22 -6.81
C ALA A 163 -1.62 17.16 -8.17
N GLN A 164 -0.28 17.18 -8.22
CA GLN A 164 0.50 17.06 -9.45
C GLN A 164 0.20 15.76 -10.22
N TYR A 165 -0.13 14.69 -9.50
CA TYR A 165 -0.41 13.36 -10.05
C TYR A 165 -1.89 12.98 -10.06
N LYS A 166 -2.78 13.99 -9.93
CA LYS A 166 -4.24 13.86 -10.09
C LYS A 166 -4.90 12.92 -9.07
N PHE A 167 -4.31 12.74 -7.89
CA PHE A 167 -5.03 12.20 -6.74
C PHE A 167 -6.13 13.17 -6.32
N ASN A 168 -7.20 12.65 -5.73
CA ASN A 168 -8.31 13.48 -5.26
C ASN A 168 -8.74 13.21 -3.81
N ARG A 169 -8.09 12.29 -3.13
CA ARG A 169 -8.34 12.04 -1.69
C ARG A 169 -7.05 11.78 -0.94
N LEU A 170 -6.93 12.38 0.24
CA LEU A 170 -5.93 12.05 1.23
C LEU A 170 -6.63 11.42 2.43
N HIS A 171 -6.38 10.14 2.67
CA HIS A 171 -6.80 9.43 3.86
C HIS A 171 -5.75 9.64 4.96
N ILE A 172 -6.16 10.15 6.11
CA ILE A 172 -5.26 10.36 7.26
C ILE A 172 -5.69 9.41 8.37
N HIS A 173 -4.82 8.47 8.70
CA HIS A 173 -4.97 7.56 9.82
C HIS A 173 -4.56 8.29 11.10
N LEU A 174 -5.56 8.91 11.77
CA LEU A 174 -5.36 9.88 12.85
C LEU A 174 -5.19 9.25 14.23
N THR A 175 -5.64 8.02 14.41
CA THR A 175 -5.70 7.36 15.73
C THR A 175 -5.35 5.90 15.63
N ASP A 176 -4.50 5.43 16.51
CA ASP A 176 -4.11 4.05 16.70
C ASP A 176 -3.31 3.96 18.01
N ALA A 177 -3.04 2.76 18.49
CA ALA A 177 -2.34 2.47 19.74
C ALA A 177 -1.14 3.36 20.05
N ALA A 178 -0.36 3.73 19.03
CA ALA A 178 0.86 4.51 19.22
C ALA A 178 0.65 6.01 19.45
N GLY A 179 -0.58 6.51 19.25
CA GLY A 179 -0.92 7.89 19.59
C GLY A 179 -2.17 8.43 18.90
N TRP A 180 -2.92 9.19 19.65
CA TRP A 180 -4.07 9.97 19.20
C TRP A 180 -3.62 11.32 18.63
N ARG A 181 -4.02 11.68 17.39
CA ARG A 181 -3.43 12.83 16.68
C ARG A 181 -4.39 13.99 16.37
N ILE A 182 -5.62 13.96 16.85
CA ILE A 182 -6.60 15.01 16.61
C ILE A 182 -7.12 15.61 17.93
N GLU A 183 -7.14 16.94 18.02
CA GLU A 183 -7.74 17.63 19.17
C GLU A 183 -9.25 17.39 19.23
N ILE A 184 -9.71 16.82 20.34
CA ILE A 184 -11.12 16.72 20.73
C ILE A 184 -11.32 17.49 22.02
N LYS A 185 -11.92 18.67 21.93
CA LYS A 185 -12.02 19.62 23.05
C LYS A 185 -12.77 19.03 24.23
N ARG A 186 -13.73 18.17 23.98
CA ARG A 186 -14.48 17.45 25.01
C ARG A 186 -13.63 16.45 25.80
N TYR A 187 -12.59 15.92 25.20
CA TYR A 187 -11.77 14.84 25.77
C TYR A 187 -10.28 15.19 25.79
N PRO A 188 -9.85 16.15 26.66
CA PRO A 188 -8.48 16.68 26.60
C PRO A 188 -7.38 15.66 26.90
N ARG A 189 -7.68 14.53 27.59
CA ARG A 189 -6.69 13.48 27.82
C ARG A 189 -6.26 12.74 26.54
N LEU A 190 -7.02 12.86 25.45
CA LEU A 190 -6.62 12.33 24.15
C LEU A 190 -5.37 13.03 23.61
N THR A 191 -5.22 14.32 23.87
CA THR A 191 -4.10 15.11 23.33
C THR A 191 -3.01 15.40 24.38
N ASN A 192 -3.37 15.61 25.65
CA ASN A 192 -2.36 15.89 26.66
C ASN A 192 -1.69 14.64 27.26
N PHE A 193 -2.20 13.43 26.94
CA PHE A 193 -1.68 12.15 27.40
C PHE A 193 -1.57 11.10 26.28
N ALA A 194 -2.69 10.73 25.64
CA ALA A 194 -2.72 9.66 24.65
C ALA A 194 -1.94 9.97 23.34
N ALA A 195 -1.55 11.23 23.13
CA ALA A 195 -0.72 11.66 22.00
C ALA A 195 0.79 11.56 22.26
N TRP A 196 1.22 11.17 23.47
CA TRP A 196 2.61 11.25 23.91
C TRP A 196 3.12 9.94 24.49
N ARG A 197 4.38 9.62 24.20
CA ARG A 197 5.05 8.40 24.65
C ARG A 197 6.53 8.64 24.97
N PRO A 198 7.19 7.81 25.81
CA PRO A 198 8.60 7.99 26.18
C PRO A 198 9.57 7.78 25.01
N GLU A 199 9.30 6.77 24.16
CA GLU A 199 10.20 6.38 23.09
C GLU A 199 9.76 6.96 21.74
N ALA A 200 10.72 7.54 20.99
CA ALA A 200 10.45 8.10 19.68
C ALA A 200 10.16 7.01 18.63
N LEU A 201 10.93 5.91 18.64
CA LEU A 201 10.72 4.82 17.70
C LEU A 201 9.61 3.90 18.17
N TRP A 202 8.69 3.57 17.25
CA TRP A 202 7.56 2.69 17.54
C TRP A 202 7.99 1.33 18.08
N LYS A 203 9.02 0.70 17.50
CA LYS A 203 9.52 -0.60 17.95
C LYS A 203 10.06 -0.59 19.37
N ASP A 204 10.73 0.49 19.78
CA ASP A 204 11.26 0.62 21.13
C ASP A 204 10.11 0.81 22.13
N TRP A 205 9.14 1.68 21.79
CA TRP A 205 7.92 1.87 22.57
C TRP A 205 7.14 0.56 22.74
N SER A 206 6.90 -0.19 21.65
CA SER A 206 6.21 -1.46 21.68
C SER A 206 6.94 -2.50 22.53
N ASN A 207 8.27 -2.62 22.39
CA ASN A 207 9.10 -3.56 23.17
C ASN A 207 9.21 -3.18 24.64
N ASN A 208 9.08 -1.90 25.00
CA ASN A 208 9.15 -1.41 26.38
C ASN A 208 7.78 -1.35 27.07
N GLY A 209 6.79 -2.04 26.54
CA GLY A 209 5.47 -2.21 27.16
C GLY A 209 4.46 -1.13 26.83
N ALA A 210 4.65 -0.42 25.70
CA ALA A 210 3.69 0.48 25.08
C ALA A 210 3.12 1.55 26.06
N LYS A 211 3.99 2.29 26.77
CA LYS A 211 3.58 3.29 27.78
C LYS A 211 3.35 4.65 27.17
N TYR A 212 2.42 5.40 27.78
CA TYR A 212 2.13 6.79 27.44
C TYR A 212 2.65 7.73 28.54
N THR A 213 2.80 9.01 28.21
CA THR A 213 3.26 10.04 29.14
C THR A 213 2.49 11.35 28.92
N GLN A 214 2.67 12.29 29.86
CA GLN A 214 2.03 13.60 29.74
C GLN A 214 2.76 14.50 28.74
N GLU A 215 2.01 15.34 28.06
CA GLU A 215 2.55 16.45 27.28
C GLU A 215 3.53 17.28 28.12
N GLY A 216 4.69 17.62 27.55
CA GLY A 216 5.72 18.40 28.23
C GLY A 216 6.61 17.61 29.20
N THR A 217 6.42 16.30 29.33
CA THR A 217 7.38 15.43 30.03
C THR A 217 8.72 15.45 29.29
N ASP A 218 9.82 15.57 30.02
CA ASP A 218 11.16 15.59 29.44
C ASP A 218 11.43 14.32 28.64
N GLY A 219 11.88 14.49 27.39
CA GLY A 219 12.12 13.40 26.46
C GLY A 219 10.86 12.79 25.82
N ALA A 220 9.66 13.28 26.12
CA ALA A 220 8.44 12.77 25.49
C ALA A 220 8.43 13.00 23.97
N TYR A 221 8.07 11.95 23.22
CA TYR A 221 7.81 12.00 21.78
C TYR A 221 6.31 11.96 21.53
N GLY A 222 5.84 12.78 20.60
CA GLY A 222 4.44 12.79 20.18
C GLY A 222 4.05 14.09 19.51
N GLY A 223 2.76 14.33 19.49
CA GLY A 223 2.14 15.51 18.90
C GLY A 223 0.72 15.25 18.46
N TYR A 224 0.01 16.31 18.18
CA TYR A 224 -1.34 16.26 17.64
C TYR A 224 -1.62 17.50 16.81
N TYR A 225 -2.67 17.44 16.01
CA TYR A 225 -3.15 18.58 15.25
C TYR A 225 -4.29 19.27 16.01
N THR A 226 -4.20 20.58 16.17
CA THR A 226 -5.33 21.36 16.66
C THR A 226 -6.45 21.39 15.63
N GLN A 227 -7.68 21.63 16.08
CA GLN A 227 -8.82 21.74 15.16
C GLN A 227 -8.61 22.84 14.10
N ASP A 228 -7.98 23.95 14.48
CA ASP A 228 -7.71 25.05 13.55
C ASP A 228 -6.67 24.67 12.50
N GLN A 229 -5.58 23.96 12.89
CA GLN A 229 -4.60 23.41 11.95
C GLN A 229 -5.25 22.46 10.93
N LEU A 230 -6.19 21.62 11.39
CA LEU A 230 -6.89 20.70 10.50
C LEU A 230 -7.88 21.42 9.58
N ARG A 231 -8.59 22.46 10.06
CA ARG A 231 -9.43 23.29 9.18
C ARG A 231 -8.60 24.00 8.11
N ASP A 232 -7.43 24.52 8.46
CA ASP A 232 -6.49 25.11 7.51
C ASP A 232 -5.98 24.08 6.50
N LEU A 233 -5.68 22.85 6.95
CA LEU A 233 -5.27 21.75 6.07
C LEU A 233 -6.39 21.35 5.09
N VAL A 234 -7.63 21.28 5.57
CA VAL A 234 -8.82 21.01 4.74
C VAL A 234 -8.99 22.08 3.67
N ALA A 235 -8.88 23.36 4.04
CA ALA A 235 -8.97 24.48 3.11
C ALA A 235 -7.83 24.42 2.07
N TYR A 236 -6.61 24.10 2.50
CA TYR A 236 -5.43 23.93 1.65
C TYR A 236 -5.60 22.80 0.64
N ALA A 237 -6.11 21.65 1.06
CA ALA A 237 -6.38 20.48 0.23
C ALA A 237 -7.50 20.76 -0.79
N SER A 238 -8.58 21.38 -0.35
CA SER A 238 -9.74 21.75 -1.19
C SER A 238 -9.34 22.65 -2.36
N GLN A 239 -8.45 23.62 -2.15
CA GLN A 239 -7.93 24.48 -3.22
C GLN A 239 -7.20 23.69 -4.31
N ARG A 240 -6.72 22.49 -3.99
CA ARG A 240 -6.00 21.56 -4.88
C ARG A 240 -6.87 20.42 -5.43
N GLY A 241 -8.17 20.45 -5.13
CA GLY A 241 -9.10 19.40 -5.55
C GLY A 241 -8.93 18.10 -4.76
N ILE A 242 -8.35 18.17 -3.55
CA ILE A 242 -8.16 17.00 -2.69
C ILE A 242 -9.11 17.09 -1.49
N THR A 243 -9.88 16.01 -1.28
CA THR A 243 -10.71 15.83 -0.09
C THR A 243 -9.93 15.02 0.96
N ILE A 244 -9.90 15.50 2.20
CA ILE A 244 -9.33 14.73 3.31
C ILE A 244 -10.40 13.79 3.85
N VAL A 245 -10.05 12.51 3.99
CA VAL A 245 -10.86 11.47 4.63
C VAL A 245 -10.21 11.17 5.98
N PRO A 246 -10.78 11.65 7.10
CA PRO A 246 -10.24 11.36 8.43
C PRO A 246 -10.63 9.95 8.86
N GLU A 247 -9.71 9.24 9.52
CA GLU A 247 -9.97 7.96 10.17
C GLU A 247 -9.88 8.07 11.68
N ILE A 248 -10.90 7.52 12.35
CA ILE A 248 -10.97 7.33 13.80
C ILE A 248 -11.22 5.86 14.05
N GLU A 249 -10.26 5.18 14.62
CA GLU A 249 -10.32 3.74 14.86
C GLU A 249 -11.37 3.33 15.89
N MET A 250 -12.09 2.27 15.57
CA MET A 250 -13.04 1.58 16.43
C MET A 250 -13.44 0.22 15.87
N PRO A 251 -13.66 -0.83 16.67
CA PRO A 251 -13.43 -0.88 18.11
C PRO A 251 -11.99 -1.20 18.50
N GLY A 252 -11.18 -1.74 17.58
CA GLY A 252 -9.77 -2.09 17.78
C GLY A 252 -8.83 -0.89 17.72
N HIS A 253 -7.53 -1.15 17.83
CA HIS A 253 -6.47 -0.16 17.70
C HIS A 253 -6.62 1.07 18.61
N SER A 254 -7.22 0.88 19.80
CA SER A 254 -7.67 1.97 20.67
C SER A 254 -7.00 1.96 22.06
N GLU A 255 -5.82 1.36 22.20
CA GLU A 255 -5.09 1.26 23.46
C GLU A 255 -4.79 2.63 24.09
N GLU A 256 -4.49 3.63 23.27
CA GLU A 256 -4.20 5.00 23.69
C GLU A 256 -5.43 5.64 24.34
N VAL A 257 -6.61 5.45 23.74
CA VAL A 257 -7.88 5.94 24.30
C VAL A 257 -8.23 5.20 25.57
N LEU A 258 -8.15 3.86 25.56
CA LEU A 258 -8.53 3.02 26.70
C LEU A 258 -7.55 3.14 27.87
N THR A 259 -6.34 3.62 27.64
CA THR A 259 -5.40 3.99 28.69
C THR A 259 -5.73 5.37 29.25
N ALA A 260 -6.13 6.31 28.40
CA ALA A 260 -6.54 7.63 28.81
C ALA A 260 -7.90 7.65 29.52
N TYR A 261 -8.85 6.83 29.07
CA TYR A 261 -10.23 6.71 29.54
C TYR A 261 -10.58 5.25 29.81
N PRO A 262 -10.05 4.63 30.90
CA PRO A 262 -10.22 3.20 31.16
C PRO A 262 -11.67 2.75 31.32
N GLU A 263 -12.57 3.66 31.68
CA GLU A 263 -14.02 3.41 31.82
C GLU A 263 -14.69 3.01 30.48
N LEU A 264 -14.04 3.21 29.35
CA LEU A 264 -14.51 2.79 28.02
C LEU A 264 -14.11 1.35 27.68
N SER A 265 -13.27 0.74 28.51
CA SER A 265 -12.81 -0.63 28.35
C SER A 265 -13.68 -1.62 29.14
N CYS A 266 -13.61 -2.91 28.81
CA CYS A 266 -14.28 -3.97 29.58
C CYS A 266 -13.68 -4.19 30.97
N THR A 267 -12.39 -3.95 31.13
CA THR A 267 -11.65 -4.16 32.38
C THR A 267 -11.71 -2.96 33.30
N HIS A 268 -12.01 -1.79 32.79
CA HIS A 268 -11.90 -0.48 33.46
C HIS A 268 -10.48 -0.19 34.02
N GLU A 269 -9.46 -0.87 33.45
CA GLU A 269 -8.05 -0.72 33.81
C GLU A 269 -7.22 -0.28 32.60
N PRO A 270 -6.27 0.66 32.78
CA PRO A 270 -5.38 1.08 31.69
C PRO A 270 -4.42 -0.07 31.28
N TYR A 271 -3.98 -0.07 30.01
CA TYR A 271 -3.01 -1.03 29.46
C TYR A 271 -3.48 -2.50 29.43
N LYS A 272 -4.77 -2.77 29.49
CA LYS A 272 -5.29 -4.16 29.59
C LYS A 272 -5.95 -4.67 28.32
N GLN A 273 -6.35 -3.80 27.43
CA GLN A 273 -7.03 -4.17 26.18
C GLN A 273 -6.89 -3.13 25.09
N SER A 274 -7.10 -3.57 23.85
CA SER A 274 -7.02 -2.76 22.63
C SER A 274 -8.38 -2.34 22.08
N ASP A 275 -9.45 -2.98 22.55
CA ASP A 275 -10.79 -2.81 21.96
C ASP A 275 -11.72 -2.10 22.94
N PHE A 276 -12.53 -1.17 22.44
CA PHE A 276 -13.65 -0.60 23.20
C PHE A 276 -14.58 -1.69 23.75
N CYS A 277 -15.38 -1.32 24.78
CA CYS A 277 -16.45 -2.17 25.30
C CYS A 277 -17.78 -1.90 24.57
N PRO A 278 -18.20 -2.69 23.55
CA PRO A 278 -19.44 -2.45 22.81
C PRO A 278 -20.72 -2.77 23.63
N GLY A 279 -20.57 -3.38 24.80
CA GLY A 279 -21.66 -3.58 25.74
C GLY A 279 -22.01 -2.35 26.57
N SER A 280 -21.10 -1.36 26.63
CA SER A 280 -21.25 -0.15 27.45
C SER A 280 -21.82 1.02 26.62
N ILE A 281 -22.84 1.69 27.15
CA ILE A 281 -23.40 2.90 26.52
C ILE A 281 -22.38 4.04 26.47
N ALA A 282 -21.45 4.10 27.43
CA ALA A 282 -20.40 5.12 27.48
C ALA A 282 -19.51 5.07 26.22
N THR A 283 -19.28 3.89 25.64
CA THR A 283 -18.53 3.74 24.38
C THR A 283 -19.26 4.47 23.24
N TYR A 284 -20.56 4.30 23.12
CA TYR A 284 -21.36 4.96 22.07
C TYR A 284 -21.37 6.47 22.25
N ASP A 285 -21.62 6.94 23.49
CA ASP A 285 -21.62 8.38 23.82
C ASP A 285 -20.25 9.00 23.52
N PHE A 286 -19.16 8.32 23.85
CA PHE A 286 -17.81 8.80 23.57
C PHE A 286 -17.57 8.91 22.06
N LEU A 287 -17.79 7.84 21.30
CA LEU A 287 -17.54 7.79 19.86
C LEU A 287 -18.41 8.78 19.10
N GLU A 288 -19.68 8.91 19.46
CA GLU A 288 -20.57 9.92 18.85
C GLU A 288 -20.08 11.36 19.12
N ASN A 289 -19.61 11.65 20.34
CA ASN A 289 -19.09 12.96 20.67
C ASN A 289 -17.77 13.27 19.92
N VAL A 290 -16.88 12.28 19.77
CA VAL A 290 -15.68 12.39 18.94
C VAL A 290 -16.05 12.66 17.48
N LEU A 291 -16.95 11.85 16.91
CA LEU A 291 -17.37 12.00 15.52
C LEU A 291 -18.07 13.34 15.25
N LYS A 292 -18.81 13.93 16.22
CA LYS A 292 -19.37 15.27 16.08
C LYS A 292 -18.29 16.31 15.85
N GLU A 293 -17.24 16.33 16.68
CA GLU A 293 -16.13 17.28 16.53
C GLU A 293 -15.33 17.02 15.23
N VAL A 294 -15.14 15.75 14.85
CA VAL A 294 -14.51 15.38 13.58
C VAL A 294 -15.32 15.92 12.38
N MET A 295 -16.64 15.76 12.39
CA MET A 295 -17.50 16.27 11.32
C MET A 295 -17.54 17.81 11.25
N ASP A 296 -17.33 18.50 12.36
CA ASP A 296 -17.22 19.98 12.39
C ASP A 296 -15.90 20.49 11.79
N ILE A 297 -14.85 19.65 11.83
CA ILE A 297 -13.54 19.97 11.25
C ILE A 297 -13.50 19.60 9.76
N PHE A 298 -13.97 18.39 9.41
CA PHE A 298 -13.88 17.84 8.07
C PHE A 298 -15.24 17.89 7.37
N PRO A 299 -15.39 18.73 6.33
CA PRO A 299 -16.61 18.78 5.52
C PRO A 299 -16.73 17.59 4.56
N SER A 300 -15.81 16.65 4.61
CA SER A 300 -15.81 15.44 3.80
C SER A 300 -17.14 14.68 3.92
N GLU A 301 -17.67 14.24 2.82
CA GLU A 301 -18.79 13.31 2.78
C GLU A 301 -18.46 11.97 3.48
N TYR A 302 -17.16 11.62 3.51
CA TYR A 302 -16.64 10.34 3.99
C TYR A 302 -15.95 10.49 5.33
N ILE A 303 -16.31 9.61 6.28
CA ILE A 303 -15.62 9.43 7.56
C ILE A 303 -15.23 7.95 7.66
N HIS A 304 -13.94 7.68 7.84
CA HIS A 304 -13.43 6.33 8.01
C HIS A 304 -13.44 5.97 9.51
N VAL A 305 -13.95 4.78 9.83
CA VAL A 305 -14.12 4.31 11.22
C VAL A 305 -13.21 3.11 11.56
N GLY A 306 -12.21 2.81 10.72
CA GLY A 306 -11.37 1.64 10.86
C GLY A 306 -12.17 0.34 10.75
N GLY A 307 -12.28 -0.38 11.84
CA GLY A 307 -13.08 -1.61 11.96
C GLY A 307 -12.29 -2.89 11.87
N ASP A 308 -11.00 -2.81 11.63
CA ASP A 308 -10.07 -3.91 11.43
C ASP A 308 -9.53 -4.47 12.74
N GLU A 309 -9.05 -5.69 12.66
CA GLU A 309 -8.20 -6.42 13.61
C GLU A 309 -8.63 -6.40 15.09
N ALA A 310 -9.91 -6.12 15.42
CA ALA A 310 -10.38 -6.13 16.78
C ALA A 310 -10.14 -7.51 17.45
N ALA A 311 -9.43 -7.53 18.57
CA ALA A 311 -9.02 -8.76 19.24
C ALA A 311 -10.21 -9.48 19.91
N LYS A 312 -11.20 -8.74 20.42
CA LYS A 312 -12.47 -9.24 21.00
C LYS A 312 -12.32 -10.18 22.20
N LYS A 313 -11.10 -10.32 22.72
CA LYS A 313 -10.81 -11.27 23.80
C LYS A 313 -11.46 -10.85 25.11
N SER A 314 -11.36 -9.56 25.44
CA SER A 314 -11.94 -9.02 26.68
C SER A 314 -13.48 -9.02 26.70
N TRP A 315 -14.13 -9.18 25.54
CA TRP A 315 -15.59 -9.28 25.46
C TRP A 315 -16.13 -10.63 25.99
N ASP A 316 -15.29 -11.68 26.02
CA ASP A 316 -15.65 -13.01 26.52
C ASP A 316 -16.03 -13.01 28.00
N ASP A 317 -15.33 -12.23 28.80
CA ASP A 317 -15.51 -12.18 30.26
C ASP A 317 -16.26 -10.92 30.72
N CYS A 318 -16.59 -10.00 29.80
CA CYS A 318 -17.27 -8.73 30.11
C CYS A 318 -18.79 -8.94 30.31
N PRO A 319 -19.36 -8.69 31.49
CA PRO A 319 -20.80 -8.89 31.71
C PRO A 319 -21.67 -8.02 30.81
N LEU A 320 -21.24 -6.81 30.46
CA LEU A 320 -21.98 -5.92 29.58
C LEU A 320 -21.99 -6.43 28.14
N CYS A 321 -20.85 -6.89 27.62
CA CYS A 321 -20.75 -7.47 26.28
C CYS A 321 -21.53 -8.78 26.19
N GLN A 322 -21.44 -9.65 27.20
CA GLN A 322 -22.21 -10.91 27.25
C GLN A 322 -23.72 -10.65 27.28
N LYS A 323 -24.17 -9.68 28.10
CA LYS A 323 -25.56 -9.27 28.16
C LYS A 323 -26.02 -8.75 26.77
N LYS A 324 -25.23 -7.87 26.15
CA LYS A 324 -25.56 -7.28 24.85
C LYS A 324 -25.62 -8.37 23.75
N MET A 325 -24.65 -9.28 23.69
CA MET A 325 -24.66 -10.40 22.74
C MET A 325 -25.90 -11.28 22.91
N LYS A 326 -26.29 -11.57 24.16
CA LYS A 326 -27.52 -12.32 24.44
C LYS A 326 -28.79 -11.59 23.99
N GLU A 327 -28.87 -10.27 24.24
CA GLU A 327 -29.99 -9.43 23.80
C GLU A 327 -30.13 -9.39 22.28
N LEU A 328 -29.01 -9.35 21.56
CA LEU A 328 -28.94 -9.30 20.11
C LEU A 328 -29.02 -10.68 19.44
N GLY A 329 -28.86 -11.76 20.20
CA GLY A 329 -28.78 -13.12 19.67
C GLY A 329 -27.55 -13.34 18.75
N CYS A 330 -26.41 -12.73 19.06
CA CYS A 330 -25.22 -12.75 18.21
C CYS A 330 -23.95 -13.16 18.98
N ASP A 331 -22.89 -13.46 18.24
CA ASP A 331 -21.53 -13.68 18.75
C ASP A 331 -20.72 -12.36 18.81
N LYS A 332 -19.43 -12.46 19.08
CA LYS A 332 -18.50 -11.31 19.12
C LYS A 332 -18.41 -10.57 17.78
N ASN A 333 -18.49 -11.26 16.67
CA ASN A 333 -18.46 -10.62 15.35
C ASN A 333 -19.75 -9.84 15.12
N GLY A 334 -20.89 -10.40 15.52
CA GLY A 334 -22.16 -9.70 15.53
C GLY A 334 -22.19 -8.50 16.48
N LEU A 335 -21.50 -8.56 17.62
CA LEU A 335 -21.39 -7.42 18.54
C LEU A 335 -20.55 -6.28 17.94
N GLN A 336 -19.44 -6.58 17.27
CA GLN A 336 -18.68 -5.59 16.49
C GLN A 336 -19.53 -4.98 15.37
N ALA A 337 -20.19 -5.84 14.60
CA ALA A 337 -21.10 -5.42 13.53
C ALA A 337 -22.21 -4.49 14.04
N HIS A 338 -22.73 -4.73 15.25
CA HIS A 338 -23.71 -3.87 15.91
C HIS A 338 -23.15 -2.47 16.19
N LEU A 339 -21.93 -2.37 16.76
CA LEU A 339 -21.27 -1.09 17.00
C LEU A 339 -21.06 -0.31 15.70
N ILE A 340 -20.48 -0.94 14.68
CA ILE A 340 -20.21 -0.29 13.39
C ILE A 340 -21.52 0.12 12.71
N THR A 341 -22.57 -0.72 12.79
CA THR A 341 -23.92 -0.38 12.28
C THR A 341 -24.49 0.84 12.98
N HIS A 342 -24.30 0.95 14.30
CA HIS A 342 -24.75 2.11 15.07
C HIS A 342 -24.03 3.38 14.60
N MET A 343 -22.71 3.35 14.49
CA MET A 343 -21.91 4.50 14.05
C MET A 343 -22.22 4.87 12.59
N GLY A 344 -22.46 3.89 11.72
CA GLY A 344 -22.90 4.14 10.35
C GLY A 344 -24.26 4.84 10.27
N LYS A 345 -25.21 4.46 11.11
CA LYS A 345 -26.49 5.16 11.23
C LYS A 345 -26.32 6.58 11.75
N PHE A 346 -25.48 6.74 12.76
CA PHE A 346 -25.16 8.05 13.33
C PHE A 346 -24.56 8.99 12.28
N LEU A 347 -23.54 8.54 11.52
CA LEU A 347 -22.95 9.31 10.44
C LEU A 347 -23.97 9.65 9.34
N SER A 348 -24.80 8.69 8.94
CA SER A 348 -25.85 8.90 7.93
C SER A 348 -26.88 9.95 8.35
N GLN A 349 -27.27 9.98 9.63
CA GLN A 349 -28.16 11.00 10.20
C GLN A 349 -27.57 12.41 10.14
N HIS A 350 -26.23 12.51 10.08
CA HIS A 350 -25.50 13.78 9.94
C HIS A 350 -25.06 14.05 8.48
N GLY A 351 -25.62 13.31 7.50
CA GLY A 351 -25.31 13.50 6.08
C GLY A 351 -23.92 13.04 5.67
N ARG A 352 -23.33 12.12 6.43
CA ARG A 352 -22.00 11.53 6.15
C ARG A 352 -22.12 10.06 5.72
N GLN A 353 -21.13 9.59 4.99
CA GLN A 353 -21.00 8.19 4.56
C GLN A 353 -19.88 7.51 5.34
N LEU A 354 -20.19 6.32 5.87
CA LEU A 354 -19.20 5.48 6.50
C LEU A 354 -18.23 4.92 5.47
N VAL A 355 -16.95 4.99 5.77
CA VAL A 355 -15.89 4.18 5.16
C VAL A 355 -15.30 3.30 6.25
N GLY A 356 -14.92 2.07 5.93
CA GLY A 356 -14.21 1.19 6.86
C GLY A 356 -13.45 0.10 6.12
N TRP A 357 -12.51 -0.50 6.83
CA TRP A 357 -11.79 -1.67 6.32
C TRP A 357 -12.75 -2.84 6.10
N ASP A 358 -12.35 -3.86 5.36
CA ASP A 358 -13.28 -4.87 4.87
C ASP A 358 -13.93 -5.76 5.97
N GLU A 359 -13.50 -5.65 7.23
CA GLU A 359 -14.17 -6.26 8.38
C GLU A 359 -15.57 -5.68 8.66
N VAL A 360 -15.83 -4.44 8.25
CA VAL A 360 -17.15 -3.80 8.46
C VAL A 360 -18.27 -4.44 7.64
N ILE A 361 -17.95 -5.27 6.65
CA ILE A 361 -18.93 -5.99 5.81
C ILE A 361 -19.95 -6.77 6.64
N ALA A 362 -19.55 -7.26 7.82
CA ALA A 362 -20.43 -8.00 8.72
C ALA A 362 -21.60 -7.14 9.28
N GLY A 363 -21.51 -5.82 9.17
CA GLY A 363 -22.54 -4.89 9.64
C GLY A 363 -23.71 -4.77 8.66
N ASN A 364 -24.89 -4.38 9.19
CA ASN A 364 -26.03 -3.98 8.37
C ASN A 364 -25.96 -2.47 8.08
N LEU A 365 -25.11 -2.10 7.13
CA LEU A 365 -24.76 -0.72 6.83
C LEU A 365 -25.65 -0.14 5.70
N ALA A 366 -25.64 1.19 5.57
CA ALA A 366 -26.32 1.86 4.47
C ALA A 366 -25.68 1.49 3.11
N GLN A 367 -26.49 1.45 2.06
CA GLN A 367 -26.05 1.06 0.71
C GLN A 367 -24.96 1.99 0.11
N ASN A 368 -24.85 3.22 0.62
CA ASN A 368 -23.81 4.17 0.23
C ASN A 368 -22.50 4.01 1.01
N THR A 369 -22.40 3.02 1.91
CA THR A 369 -21.13 2.70 2.59
C THR A 369 -20.05 2.35 1.59
N THR A 370 -18.83 2.77 1.89
CA THR A 370 -17.64 2.41 1.11
C THR A 370 -16.78 1.45 1.93
N VAL A 371 -16.52 0.28 1.38
CA VAL A 371 -15.64 -0.74 1.98
C VAL A 371 -14.25 -0.61 1.36
N MET A 372 -13.24 -0.41 2.20
CA MET A 372 -11.85 -0.39 1.80
C MET A 372 -11.25 -1.78 1.96
N VAL A 373 -11.01 -2.44 0.82
CA VAL A 373 -10.61 -3.85 0.79
C VAL A 373 -9.09 -3.95 0.76
N TRP A 374 -8.51 -4.51 1.83
CA TRP A 374 -7.08 -4.67 1.99
C TRP A 374 -6.60 -6.13 1.95
N ARG A 375 -7.47 -7.10 2.30
CA ARG A 375 -7.09 -8.51 2.42
C ARG A 375 -7.08 -9.24 1.09
N GLY A 376 -8.18 -9.28 0.37
CA GLY A 376 -8.25 -10.04 -0.88
C GLY A 376 -9.53 -9.79 -1.68
N VAL A 377 -9.54 -10.27 -2.92
CA VAL A 377 -10.64 -10.06 -3.88
C VAL A 377 -11.97 -10.66 -3.38
N GLU A 378 -11.93 -11.71 -2.58
CA GLU A 378 -13.12 -12.34 -1.98
C GLU A 378 -13.88 -11.40 -1.05
N TYR A 379 -13.21 -10.44 -0.41
CA TYR A 379 -13.87 -9.41 0.40
C TYR A 379 -14.48 -8.31 -0.48
N ALA A 380 -13.87 -8.01 -1.62
CA ALA A 380 -14.48 -7.11 -2.60
C ALA A 380 -15.78 -7.72 -3.14
N HIS A 381 -15.79 -9.00 -3.50
CA HIS A 381 -16.97 -9.72 -3.93
C HIS A 381 -18.08 -9.65 -2.86
N LYS A 382 -17.79 -9.99 -1.61
CA LYS A 382 -18.74 -9.90 -0.48
C LYS A 382 -19.29 -8.48 -0.29
N ALA A 383 -18.44 -7.46 -0.34
CA ALA A 383 -18.90 -6.08 -0.21
C ALA A 383 -19.90 -5.69 -1.33
N ILE A 384 -19.62 -6.11 -2.56
CA ILE A 384 -20.46 -5.87 -3.73
C ILE A 384 -21.79 -6.62 -3.62
N GLU A 385 -21.79 -7.87 -3.14
CA GLU A 385 -23.01 -8.64 -2.88
C GLU A 385 -23.93 -7.95 -1.86
N HIS A 386 -23.35 -7.28 -0.85
CA HIS A 386 -24.10 -6.47 0.11
C HIS A 386 -24.54 -5.11 -0.47
N GLY A 387 -24.15 -4.77 -1.68
CA GLY A 387 -24.50 -3.53 -2.36
C GLY A 387 -23.63 -2.33 -1.98
N TYR A 388 -22.50 -2.53 -1.31
CA TYR A 388 -21.58 -1.47 -0.90
C TYR A 388 -20.68 -1.03 -2.05
N ASN A 389 -20.16 0.20 -1.96
CA ASN A 389 -19.08 0.69 -2.82
C ASN A 389 -17.74 0.06 -2.36
N VAL A 390 -16.82 -0.11 -3.31
CA VAL A 390 -15.53 -0.74 -3.02
C VAL A 390 -14.38 0.17 -3.44
N VAL A 391 -13.43 0.41 -2.53
CA VAL A 391 -12.11 0.94 -2.82
C VAL A 391 -11.10 -0.17 -2.58
N LEU A 392 -10.24 -0.44 -3.56
CA LEU A 392 -9.27 -1.52 -3.47
C LEU A 392 -7.92 -1.00 -2.97
N SER A 393 -7.40 -1.64 -1.93
CA SER A 393 -6.14 -1.31 -1.28
C SER A 393 -5.39 -2.57 -0.82
N PRO A 394 -5.29 -3.65 -1.66
CA PRO A 394 -4.74 -4.92 -1.20
C PRO A 394 -3.29 -4.79 -0.77
N GLY A 395 -2.94 -5.33 0.41
CA GLY A 395 -1.61 -5.23 1.00
C GLY A 395 -0.50 -5.77 0.09
N ALA A 396 -0.80 -6.78 -0.73
CA ALA A 396 0.15 -7.34 -1.69
C ALA A 396 0.65 -6.37 -2.79
N TYR A 397 -0.04 -5.24 -3.00
CA TYR A 397 0.27 -4.25 -4.06
C TYR A 397 0.26 -2.81 -3.60
N CYS A 398 -0.41 -2.50 -2.49
CA CYS A 398 -0.74 -1.14 -2.10
C CYS A 398 -0.13 -0.70 -0.76
N TYR A 399 0.56 -1.57 0.01
CA TYR A 399 1.16 -1.25 1.31
C TYR A 399 2.62 -0.86 1.16
N PHE A 400 2.89 0.43 1.31
CA PHE A 400 4.20 1.03 1.03
C PHE A 400 5.17 0.99 2.21
N ASP A 401 4.80 0.37 3.29
CA ASP A 401 5.61 0.07 4.47
C ASP A 401 6.61 -1.08 4.25
N GLY A 402 6.41 -1.90 3.18
CA GLY A 402 7.36 -2.94 2.75
C GLY A 402 8.57 -2.41 1.99
N TYR A 403 9.65 -3.19 1.97
CA TYR A 403 10.87 -2.89 1.22
C TYR A 403 10.59 -2.73 -0.27
N GLN A 404 11.08 -1.66 -0.89
CA GLN A 404 10.90 -1.46 -2.33
C GLN A 404 12.07 -1.98 -3.18
N ASP A 405 13.17 -2.42 -2.55
CA ASP A 405 14.31 -3.08 -3.19
C ASP A 405 14.93 -4.08 -2.21
N ALA A 406 16.07 -4.67 -2.55
CA ALA A 406 16.79 -5.62 -1.72
C ALA A 406 16.98 -5.07 -0.28
N PRO A 407 16.54 -5.78 0.77
CA PRO A 407 16.44 -5.24 2.13
C PRO A 407 17.73 -4.60 2.67
N PHE A 408 18.91 -5.18 2.34
CA PHE A 408 20.20 -4.67 2.78
C PHE A 408 20.62 -3.35 2.11
N THR A 409 19.87 -2.89 1.11
CA THR A 409 20.09 -1.59 0.44
C THR A 409 19.10 -0.51 0.91
N GLN A 410 18.16 -0.88 1.75
CA GLN A 410 16.99 -0.06 2.11
C GLN A 410 17.07 0.39 3.57
N PRO A 411 16.44 1.54 3.91
CA PRO A 411 16.14 1.85 5.29
C PRO A 411 15.25 0.77 5.91
N GLU A 412 15.24 0.69 7.25
CA GLU A 412 14.39 -0.27 7.97
C GLU A 412 12.93 -0.14 7.55
N ALA A 413 12.25 -1.27 7.41
CA ALA A 413 10.84 -1.37 7.05
C ALA A 413 10.19 -2.52 7.84
N ILE A 414 8.86 -2.59 7.87
CA ILE A 414 8.14 -3.66 8.60
C ILE A 414 8.46 -5.06 8.06
N GLY A 415 8.94 -5.14 6.84
CA GLY A 415 9.22 -6.38 6.12
C GLY A 415 8.54 -6.39 4.76
N GLY A 416 8.37 -7.57 4.18
CA GLY A 416 7.79 -7.71 2.84
C GLY A 416 8.72 -7.21 1.73
N TYR A 417 8.29 -7.37 0.48
CA TYR A 417 9.01 -6.89 -0.70
C TYR A 417 8.00 -6.40 -1.73
N LEU A 418 7.94 -5.11 -1.91
CA LEU A 418 6.98 -4.45 -2.81
C LEU A 418 7.70 -3.45 -3.72
N PRO A 419 8.41 -3.92 -4.77
CA PRO A 419 9.07 -3.05 -5.74
C PRO A 419 8.05 -2.33 -6.64
N LEU A 420 8.48 -1.25 -7.28
CA LEU A 420 7.65 -0.47 -8.21
C LEU A 420 7.01 -1.34 -9.30
N SER A 421 7.73 -2.34 -9.81
CA SER A 421 7.22 -3.28 -10.83
C SER A 421 6.00 -4.05 -10.32
N LYS A 422 6.03 -4.49 -9.05
CA LYS A 422 4.93 -5.22 -8.42
C LYS A 422 3.71 -4.32 -8.21
N VAL A 423 3.90 -3.09 -7.70
CA VAL A 423 2.81 -2.11 -7.59
C VAL A 423 2.18 -1.85 -8.94
N TYR A 424 2.98 -1.57 -9.98
CA TYR A 424 2.48 -1.27 -11.32
C TYR A 424 1.81 -2.47 -11.99
N SER A 425 2.14 -3.70 -11.60
CA SER A 425 1.49 -4.90 -12.12
C SER A 425 0.06 -5.08 -11.63
N TYR A 426 -0.36 -4.37 -10.60
CA TYR A 426 -1.69 -4.51 -10.01
C TYR A 426 -2.79 -4.12 -11.00
N VAL A 427 -3.76 -5.00 -11.22
CA VAL A 427 -4.97 -4.80 -12.03
C VAL A 427 -6.18 -4.83 -11.12
N PRO A 428 -6.79 -3.67 -10.80
CA PRO A 428 -7.91 -3.62 -9.87
C PRO A 428 -9.09 -4.48 -10.33
N GLY A 429 -9.50 -5.45 -9.49
CA GLY A 429 -10.63 -6.31 -9.74
C GLY A 429 -10.45 -7.32 -10.88
N GLU A 430 -9.20 -7.69 -11.22
CA GLU A 430 -8.91 -8.66 -12.31
C GLU A 430 -9.70 -9.96 -12.14
N ASP A 431 -9.77 -10.46 -10.91
CA ASP A 431 -10.44 -11.72 -10.57
C ASP A 431 -11.94 -11.59 -10.32
N LEU A 432 -12.52 -10.39 -10.43
CA LEU A 432 -13.96 -10.16 -10.27
C LEU A 432 -14.71 -10.31 -11.60
N PRO A 433 -15.97 -10.75 -11.59
CA PRO A 433 -16.87 -10.68 -12.73
C PRO A 433 -16.96 -9.26 -13.33
N ALA A 434 -17.22 -9.15 -14.62
CA ALA A 434 -17.20 -7.86 -15.34
C ALA A 434 -18.26 -6.86 -14.85
N ASP A 435 -19.38 -7.32 -14.35
CA ASP A 435 -20.46 -6.50 -13.76
C ASP A 435 -20.06 -5.99 -12.37
N GLU A 436 -19.36 -6.78 -11.59
CA GLU A 436 -18.86 -6.40 -10.28
C GLU A 436 -17.71 -5.38 -10.37
N ARG A 437 -16.82 -5.51 -11.36
CA ARG A 437 -15.76 -4.52 -11.59
C ARG A 437 -16.29 -3.10 -11.73
N LYS A 438 -17.50 -2.91 -12.23
CA LYS A 438 -18.15 -1.60 -12.34
C LYS A 438 -18.51 -0.97 -10.98
N LYS A 439 -18.52 -1.78 -9.91
CA LYS A 439 -18.77 -1.34 -8.53
C LYS A 439 -17.49 -0.87 -7.81
N ILE A 440 -16.33 -1.12 -8.39
CA ILE A 440 -15.07 -0.57 -7.87
C ILE A 440 -15.08 0.93 -8.09
N THR A 441 -15.02 1.69 -7.00
CA THR A 441 -15.01 3.15 -7.03
C THR A 441 -13.60 3.71 -7.12
N GLY A 442 -12.59 2.96 -6.69
CA GLY A 442 -11.21 3.43 -6.73
C GLY A 442 -10.15 2.52 -6.15
N VAL A 443 -8.95 3.12 -6.04
CA VAL A 443 -7.76 2.49 -5.50
C VAL A 443 -7.05 3.42 -4.52
N GLN A 444 -6.37 2.83 -3.54
CA GLN A 444 -5.58 3.55 -2.53
C GLN A 444 -4.23 2.88 -2.30
N GLY A 445 -3.16 3.67 -2.18
CA GLY A 445 -1.89 3.24 -1.63
C GLY A 445 -1.79 3.64 -0.16
N ASN A 446 -1.28 2.77 0.70
CA ASN A 446 -1.20 2.98 2.14
C ASN A 446 0.26 3.03 2.59
N LEU A 447 0.58 4.02 3.43
CA LEU A 447 1.83 4.09 4.15
C LEU A 447 1.57 3.94 5.65
N TRP A 448 1.76 2.72 6.16
CA TRP A 448 1.83 2.43 7.59
C TRP A 448 3.19 2.85 8.11
N CYS A 449 3.24 3.40 9.33
CA CYS A 449 4.42 4.14 9.78
C CYS A 449 5.09 3.58 11.04
N GLU A 450 4.90 2.31 11.39
CA GLU A 450 5.58 1.67 12.54
C GLU A 450 7.11 1.79 12.44
N TYR A 451 7.64 1.65 11.23
CA TYR A 451 9.07 1.71 10.93
C TYR A 451 9.47 2.94 10.10
N VAL A 452 8.60 3.93 10.00
CA VAL A 452 8.81 5.14 9.17
C VAL A 452 8.83 6.39 10.07
N PRO A 453 9.96 6.67 10.76
CA PRO A 453 9.99 7.68 11.83
C PRO A 453 10.19 9.13 11.36
N THR A 454 10.49 9.38 10.09
CA THR A 454 10.82 10.72 9.58
C THR A 454 10.08 11.05 8.29
N GLU A 455 9.91 12.35 8.04
CA GLU A 455 9.31 12.87 6.80
C GLU A 455 10.06 12.39 5.55
N GLN A 456 11.42 12.40 5.61
CA GLN A 456 12.26 11.94 4.51
C GLN A 456 12.11 10.44 4.26
N HIS A 457 11.93 9.64 5.33
CA HIS A 457 11.68 8.22 5.19
C HIS A 457 10.29 7.98 4.60
N ALA A 458 9.26 8.70 5.04
CA ALA A 458 7.92 8.61 4.48
C ALA A 458 7.89 8.94 2.97
N GLU A 459 8.57 9.99 2.55
CA GLU A 459 8.71 10.34 1.13
C GLU A 459 9.43 9.25 0.33
N TYR A 460 10.51 8.70 0.89
CA TYR A 460 11.24 7.60 0.29
C TYR A 460 10.37 6.36 0.09
N MET A 461 9.54 6.02 1.06
CA MET A 461 8.64 4.87 1.00
C MET A 461 7.47 5.10 0.04
N LEU A 462 6.95 6.32 -0.04
CA LEU A 462 5.86 6.69 -0.96
C LEU A 462 6.31 6.70 -2.42
N TYR A 463 7.45 7.35 -2.71
CA TYR A 463 7.81 7.62 -4.11
C TYR A 463 9.01 6.79 -4.56
N PRO A 464 8.92 6.19 -5.79
CA PRO A 464 7.94 6.44 -6.86
C PRO A 464 6.70 5.52 -6.85
N ARG A 465 6.49 4.67 -5.84
CA ARG A 465 5.36 3.69 -5.85
C ARG A 465 3.99 4.36 -5.93
N ALA A 466 3.82 5.51 -5.29
CA ALA A 466 2.59 6.32 -5.40
C ALA A 466 2.29 6.76 -6.83
N LEU A 467 3.32 6.98 -7.68
CA LEU A 467 3.12 7.31 -9.11
C LEU A 467 2.46 6.16 -9.87
N ALA A 468 2.73 4.90 -9.48
CA ALA A 468 2.06 3.75 -10.06
C ALA A 468 0.57 3.71 -9.67
N ILE A 469 0.23 4.00 -8.42
CA ILE A 469 -1.18 4.11 -7.98
C ILE A 469 -1.89 5.25 -8.69
N ALA A 470 -1.23 6.39 -8.90
CA ALA A 470 -1.79 7.50 -9.69
C ALA A 470 -2.17 7.06 -11.10
N GLU A 471 -1.27 6.35 -11.79
CA GLU A 471 -1.52 5.86 -13.15
C GLU A 471 -2.58 4.74 -13.17
N ILE A 472 -2.60 3.83 -12.20
CA ILE A 472 -3.62 2.81 -12.05
C ILE A 472 -5.00 3.44 -11.80
N GLY A 473 -5.07 4.39 -10.87
CA GLY A 473 -6.31 5.09 -10.54
C GLY A 473 -6.88 5.90 -11.70
N TRP A 474 -6.01 6.44 -12.55
CA TRP A 474 -6.38 7.23 -13.71
C TRP A 474 -6.78 6.36 -14.91
N ASN A 475 -6.00 5.33 -15.23
CA ASN A 475 -6.15 4.54 -16.44
C ASN A 475 -6.84 3.18 -16.25
N GLY A 476 -7.05 2.73 -15.02
CA GLY A 476 -7.64 1.43 -14.73
C GLY A 476 -6.84 0.28 -15.36
N THR A 477 -7.52 -0.53 -16.16
CA THR A 477 -6.93 -1.68 -16.88
C THR A 477 -6.23 -1.32 -18.19
N GLN A 478 -6.37 -0.08 -18.68
CA GLN A 478 -5.79 0.37 -19.97
C GLN A 478 -4.33 0.80 -19.84
N ARG A 479 -3.59 0.16 -18.97
CA ARG A 479 -2.18 0.48 -18.69
C ARG A 479 -1.26 0.02 -19.80
N LYS A 480 -0.14 0.71 -19.89
CA LYS A 480 0.89 0.48 -20.88
C LYS A 480 2.05 -0.34 -20.32
N ASP A 481 3.11 -0.49 -21.10
CA ASP A 481 4.30 -1.23 -20.76
C ASP A 481 5.00 -0.67 -19.49
N TYR A 482 5.41 -1.57 -18.57
CA TYR A 482 6.15 -1.21 -17.36
C TYR A 482 7.47 -0.51 -17.67
N ASN A 483 8.19 -0.90 -18.73
CA ASN A 483 9.46 -0.28 -19.08
C ASN A 483 9.27 1.20 -19.47
N ASP A 484 8.19 1.52 -20.18
CA ASP A 484 7.83 2.91 -20.46
C ASP A 484 7.43 3.66 -19.19
N PHE A 485 6.63 3.04 -18.31
CA PHE A 485 6.28 3.65 -17.03
C PHE A 485 7.51 3.90 -16.16
N ARG A 486 8.41 2.91 -16.00
CA ARG A 486 9.64 3.03 -15.23
C ARG A 486 10.51 4.19 -15.74
N ARG A 487 10.65 4.34 -17.07
CA ARG A 487 11.36 5.47 -17.69
C ARG A 487 10.76 6.82 -17.29
N ARG A 488 9.42 6.93 -17.32
CA ARG A 488 8.71 8.14 -16.89
C ARG A 488 8.86 8.37 -15.39
N ALA A 489 8.71 7.34 -14.58
CA ALA A 489 8.87 7.39 -13.13
C ALA A 489 10.27 7.87 -12.71
N ILE A 490 11.34 7.46 -13.40
CA ILE A 490 12.69 8.00 -13.19
C ILE A 490 12.72 9.51 -13.42
N ALA A 491 12.17 9.99 -14.53
CA ALA A 491 12.15 11.42 -14.83
C ALA A 491 11.34 12.22 -13.81
N HIS A 492 10.22 11.68 -13.35
CA HIS A 492 9.38 12.31 -12.31
C HIS A 492 10.03 12.26 -10.92
N SER A 493 10.75 11.19 -10.57
CA SER A 493 11.54 11.13 -9.33
C SER A 493 12.60 12.24 -9.30
N GLU A 494 13.31 12.48 -10.42
CA GLU A 494 14.26 13.59 -10.52
C GLU A 494 13.59 14.97 -10.39
N LEU A 495 12.37 15.11 -10.90
CA LEU A 495 11.59 16.34 -10.74
C LEU A 495 11.20 16.56 -9.29
N LEU A 496 10.67 15.53 -8.62
CA LEU A 496 10.31 15.54 -7.21
C LEU A 496 11.51 15.84 -6.30
N GLN A 497 12.67 15.25 -6.58
CA GLN A 497 13.90 15.55 -5.84
C GLN A 497 14.30 17.04 -5.96
N LYS A 498 14.13 17.66 -7.13
CA LYS A 498 14.35 19.11 -7.31
C LYS A 498 13.34 19.96 -6.53
N GLN A 499 12.17 19.43 -6.22
CA GLN A 499 11.15 20.05 -5.38
C GLN A 499 11.39 19.77 -3.87
N GLY A 500 12.48 19.07 -3.54
CA GLY A 500 12.83 18.74 -2.15
C GLY A 500 12.11 17.51 -1.59
N VAL A 501 11.54 16.66 -2.44
CA VAL A 501 10.93 15.39 -2.05
C VAL A 501 11.97 14.27 -2.10
N ASN A 502 12.14 13.52 -1.02
CA ASN A 502 13.08 12.40 -0.98
C ASN A 502 12.47 11.16 -1.63
N THR A 503 12.95 10.79 -2.82
CA THR A 503 12.43 9.63 -3.56
C THR A 503 13.45 8.50 -3.63
N PHE A 504 12.99 7.26 -3.69
CA PHE A 504 13.87 6.14 -4.02
C PHE A 504 14.45 6.31 -5.43
N ASP A 505 15.78 6.12 -5.55
CA ASP A 505 16.49 6.26 -6.82
C ASP A 505 16.44 4.96 -7.64
N LEU A 506 15.45 4.85 -8.53
CA LEU A 506 15.28 3.69 -9.42
C LEU A 506 16.52 3.39 -10.29
N LYS A 507 17.44 4.32 -10.46
CA LYS A 507 18.69 4.06 -11.23
C LYS A 507 19.66 3.20 -10.45
N LYS A 508 19.51 3.14 -9.12
CA LYS A 508 20.31 2.33 -8.20
C LYS A 508 19.58 1.07 -7.73
N GLU A 509 18.41 0.80 -8.29
CA GLU A 509 17.63 -0.39 -7.97
C GLU A 509 18.48 -1.66 -8.14
N TYR A 510 18.59 -2.45 -7.08
CA TYR A 510 19.29 -3.73 -7.08
C TYR A 510 18.46 -4.80 -7.80
N GLY A 511 17.15 -4.76 -7.60
CA GLY A 511 16.17 -5.64 -8.22
C GLY A 511 15.96 -6.96 -7.47
N GLU A 512 15.41 -7.95 -8.16
CA GLU A 512 15.13 -9.26 -7.58
C GLU A 512 16.42 -10.00 -7.17
N ARG A 513 16.31 -10.91 -6.21
CA ARG A 513 17.40 -11.79 -5.81
C ARG A 513 17.81 -12.66 -7.01
N LYS A 514 19.02 -12.47 -7.50
CA LYS A 514 19.51 -13.11 -8.75
C LYS A 514 19.41 -14.62 -8.71
N GLU A 515 19.66 -15.21 -7.56
CA GLU A 515 19.58 -16.65 -7.32
C GLU A 515 18.14 -17.18 -7.47
N SER A 516 17.13 -16.32 -7.16
CA SER A 516 15.71 -16.70 -7.23
C SER A 516 15.07 -16.54 -8.61
N VAL A 517 15.80 -16.03 -9.59
CA VAL A 517 15.25 -15.70 -10.93
C VAL A 517 15.29 -16.89 -11.90
N ALA A 518 16.21 -17.82 -11.70
CA ALA A 518 16.40 -18.96 -12.59
C ALA A 518 16.27 -20.29 -11.85
N PRO A 519 15.56 -21.28 -12.44
CA PRO A 519 15.47 -22.60 -11.85
C PRO A 519 16.82 -23.28 -11.70
N LEU A 520 17.01 -23.95 -10.57
CA LEU A 520 18.18 -24.73 -10.25
C LEU A 520 18.18 -26.10 -10.96
N LYS A 521 19.37 -26.63 -11.21
CA LYS A 521 19.54 -27.98 -11.75
C LYS A 521 20.38 -28.81 -10.77
N HIS A 522 19.76 -29.78 -10.14
CA HIS A 522 20.42 -30.74 -9.25
C HIS A 522 19.60 -32.03 -9.11
N LYS A 523 20.15 -33.05 -8.45
CA LYS A 523 19.56 -34.37 -8.41
C LYS A 523 18.28 -34.48 -7.59
N ALA A 524 18.04 -33.56 -6.67
CA ALA A 524 16.85 -33.59 -5.82
C ALA A 524 15.64 -32.90 -6.44
N VAL A 525 15.78 -32.17 -7.58
CA VAL A 525 14.64 -31.50 -8.22
C VAL A 525 13.52 -32.48 -8.56
N GLY A 526 12.32 -32.22 -8.04
CA GLY A 526 11.14 -33.08 -8.22
C GLY A 526 11.17 -34.38 -7.41
N CYS A 527 12.18 -34.59 -6.57
CA CYS A 527 12.25 -35.77 -5.71
C CYS A 527 11.26 -35.65 -4.54
N LYS A 528 10.75 -36.83 -4.09
CA LYS A 528 9.87 -36.90 -2.94
C LYS A 528 10.60 -36.54 -1.65
N VAL A 529 10.00 -35.66 -0.86
CA VAL A 529 10.45 -35.30 0.48
C VAL A 529 9.55 -35.98 1.52
N VAL A 530 10.16 -36.63 2.50
CA VAL A 530 9.49 -37.14 3.69
C VAL A 530 9.82 -36.21 4.83
N TYR A 531 8.82 -35.53 5.37
CA TYR A 531 8.94 -34.65 6.51
C TYR A 531 8.85 -35.49 7.80
N ASN A 532 10.00 -35.84 8.40
CA ASN A 532 10.07 -36.52 9.68
C ASN A 532 9.60 -35.61 10.83
N ARG A 533 9.70 -34.27 10.61
CA ARG A 533 9.01 -33.25 11.38
C ARG A 533 8.32 -32.30 10.41
N PRO A 534 7.04 -31.96 10.65
CA PRO A 534 6.27 -31.13 9.75
C PRO A 534 6.78 -29.69 9.74
N TYR A 535 6.62 -29.01 8.61
CA TYR A 535 6.69 -27.55 8.53
C TYR A 535 5.47 -26.90 9.19
N ASN A 536 5.53 -25.60 9.43
CA ASN A 536 4.39 -24.87 9.99
C ASN A 536 3.40 -24.46 8.89
N ASP A 537 2.10 -24.64 9.12
CA ASP A 537 1.03 -24.35 8.15
C ASP A 537 0.97 -22.89 7.73
N SER A 538 1.33 -21.94 8.64
CA SER A 538 1.40 -20.52 8.33
C SER A 538 2.50 -20.19 7.32
N TYR A 539 3.55 -21.02 7.24
CA TYR A 539 4.70 -20.81 6.35
C TYR A 539 5.01 -22.08 5.54
N LYS A 540 3.98 -22.62 4.94
CA LYS A 540 4.07 -23.87 4.16
C LYS A 540 4.73 -23.72 2.78
N ALA A 541 4.91 -22.50 2.29
CA ALA A 541 5.36 -22.20 0.93
C ALA A 541 4.54 -22.96 -0.14
N GLN A 542 5.16 -23.84 -0.94
CA GLN A 542 4.51 -24.71 -1.93
C GLN A 542 4.16 -26.09 -1.34
N GLY A 543 4.17 -26.23 -0.01
CA GLY A 543 3.90 -27.48 0.68
C GLY A 543 5.03 -28.51 0.54
N GLU A 544 4.66 -29.79 0.30
CA GLU A 544 5.62 -30.90 0.31
C GLU A 544 6.71 -30.80 -0.77
N THR A 545 6.53 -29.98 -1.80
CA THR A 545 7.49 -29.85 -2.92
C THR A 545 8.51 -28.74 -2.70
N THR A 546 8.31 -27.82 -1.77
CA THR A 546 9.12 -26.60 -1.60
C THR A 546 10.62 -26.88 -1.58
N LEU A 547 11.08 -27.84 -0.79
CA LEU A 547 12.51 -28.08 -0.61
C LEU A 547 13.22 -28.79 -1.76
N THR A 548 12.47 -29.13 -2.83
CA THR A 548 12.97 -29.82 -4.03
C THR A 548 12.29 -29.31 -5.31
N ASP A 549 11.71 -28.12 -5.30
CA ASP A 549 11.05 -27.57 -6.49
C ASP A 549 12.03 -26.91 -7.48
N GLY A 550 13.30 -26.77 -7.09
CA GLY A 550 14.35 -26.19 -7.89
C GLY A 550 14.35 -24.68 -7.90
N ASN A 551 13.73 -24.02 -6.92
CA ASN A 551 13.67 -22.57 -6.88
C ASN A 551 14.16 -22.01 -5.53
N PHE A 552 15.04 -21.02 -5.59
CA PHE A 552 15.34 -20.23 -4.41
C PHE A 552 14.23 -19.23 -4.08
N GLY A 553 14.06 -18.94 -2.81
CA GLY A 553 13.23 -17.86 -2.32
C GLY A 553 13.79 -16.47 -2.67
N GLY A 554 12.92 -15.47 -2.71
CA GLY A 554 13.26 -14.08 -2.93
C GLY A 554 13.82 -13.40 -1.66
N TRP A 555 13.68 -12.06 -1.61
CA TRP A 555 14.24 -11.26 -0.54
C TRP A 555 13.53 -11.40 0.82
N THR A 556 12.30 -11.94 0.86
CA THR A 556 11.50 -11.99 2.09
C THR A 556 10.80 -13.34 2.24
N PHE A 557 10.56 -13.75 3.48
CA PHE A 557 9.89 -15.01 3.79
C PHE A 557 8.40 -15.06 3.38
N GLY A 558 7.79 -13.90 3.13
CA GLY A 558 6.40 -13.79 2.69
C GLY A 558 6.17 -14.06 1.20
N ASP A 559 7.21 -14.35 0.41
CA ASP A 559 7.09 -14.57 -1.04
C ASP A 559 6.53 -15.94 -1.43
N LYS A 560 6.18 -16.77 -0.43
CA LYS A 560 5.65 -18.14 -0.57
C LYS A 560 6.62 -19.13 -1.23
N ARG A 561 7.92 -18.88 -1.12
CA ARG A 561 9.00 -19.79 -1.55
C ARG A 561 9.86 -20.27 -0.38
N TRP A 562 9.74 -19.65 0.78
CA TRP A 562 10.42 -20.02 2.02
C TRP A 562 9.52 -20.85 2.92
N GLN A 563 9.97 -22.03 3.34
CA GLN A 563 9.25 -22.92 4.25
C GLN A 563 9.75 -22.75 5.68
N GLY A 564 8.83 -22.51 6.62
CA GLY A 564 9.16 -22.21 8.01
C GLY A 564 9.04 -23.40 8.94
N PHE A 565 10.03 -23.56 9.81
CA PHE A 565 10.10 -24.62 10.84
C PHE A 565 10.31 -23.98 12.20
N ILE A 566 9.59 -24.48 13.21
CA ILE A 566 9.72 -24.05 14.61
C ILE A 566 9.66 -25.25 15.54
N GLY A 567 10.36 -25.17 16.65
CA GLY A 567 10.33 -26.22 17.67
C GLY A 567 11.68 -26.42 18.35
N LYS A 568 11.67 -27.32 19.34
CA LYS A 568 12.89 -27.73 20.05
C LYS A 568 13.66 -28.75 19.22
N ASP A 569 14.96 -28.89 19.49
CA ASP A 569 15.86 -29.82 18.80
C ASP A 569 15.93 -29.58 17.27
N TYR A 570 15.94 -30.65 16.47
CA TYR A 570 15.93 -30.55 15.02
C TYR A 570 14.51 -30.21 14.53
N CYS A 571 14.16 -28.94 14.53
CA CYS A 571 12.84 -28.49 14.07
C CYS A 571 12.61 -28.77 12.58
N MET A 572 13.65 -28.72 11.75
CA MET A 572 13.65 -29.20 10.38
C MET A 572 14.32 -30.60 10.36
N ASP A 573 13.58 -31.60 9.92
CA ASP A 573 14.07 -32.97 9.75
C ASP A 573 13.36 -33.60 8.54
N VAL A 574 14.08 -33.70 7.43
CA VAL A 574 13.52 -34.16 6.17
C VAL A 574 14.41 -35.20 5.48
N THR A 575 13.77 -36.12 4.78
CA THR A 575 14.45 -37.16 3.99
C THR A 575 14.03 -37.09 2.53
N ILE A 576 14.99 -36.95 1.64
CA ILE A 576 14.80 -36.92 0.18
C ILE A 576 15.08 -38.31 -0.40
N ASP A 577 14.18 -38.86 -1.18
CA ASP A 577 14.38 -40.08 -1.97
C ASP A 577 14.81 -39.72 -3.39
N LEU A 578 16.07 -39.95 -3.74
CA LEU A 578 16.61 -39.68 -5.06
C LEU A 578 16.15 -40.70 -6.13
N GLY A 579 15.26 -41.63 -5.77
CA GLY A 579 14.70 -42.66 -6.67
C GLY A 579 15.60 -43.87 -6.85
N SER A 580 16.91 -43.66 -6.90
CA SER A 580 17.91 -44.75 -7.09
C SER A 580 19.22 -44.40 -6.36
N LYS A 581 20.01 -45.44 -6.08
CA LYS A 581 21.37 -45.26 -5.55
C LYS A 581 22.25 -44.59 -6.58
N GLN A 582 22.84 -43.46 -6.20
CA GLN A 582 23.70 -42.66 -7.06
C GLN A 582 24.79 -41.95 -6.25
N LYS A 583 25.82 -41.45 -6.97
CA LYS A 583 26.87 -40.66 -6.33
C LYS A 583 26.33 -39.32 -5.83
N VAL A 584 26.50 -39.01 -4.55
CA VAL A 584 26.23 -37.72 -3.93
C VAL A 584 27.56 -37.06 -3.58
N SER A 585 27.83 -35.92 -4.19
CA SER A 585 29.10 -35.17 -4.01
C SER A 585 28.92 -33.86 -3.23
N GLN A 586 27.68 -33.38 -3.12
CA GLN A 586 27.34 -32.18 -2.36
C GLN A 586 25.89 -32.27 -1.88
N VAL A 587 25.64 -31.83 -0.65
CA VAL A 587 24.32 -31.47 -0.16
C VAL A 587 24.40 -30.05 0.41
N ALA A 588 23.57 -29.15 -0.08
CA ALA A 588 23.52 -27.78 0.40
C ALA A 588 22.06 -27.38 0.64
N THR A 589 21.80 -26.65 1.73
CA THR A 589 20.49 -26.06 2.02
C THR A 589 20.65 -24.56 2.17
N ASP A 590 19.79 -23.82 1.49
CA ASP A 590 19.76 -22.36 1.59
C ASP A 590 18.83 -21.94 2.72
N PHE A 591 19.31 -21.04 3.57
CA PHE A 591 18.61 -20.54 4.75
C PHE A 591 18.55 -19.03 4.73
N MET A 592 17.45 -18.49 5.27
CA MET A 592 17.25 -17.06 5.51
C MET A 592 17.44 -16.74 6.99
N GLN A 593 17.99 -15.57 7.28
CA GLN A 593 17.94 -14.93 8.58
C GLN A 593 17.30 -13.55 8.47
N SER A 594 16.30 -13.28 9.32
CA SER A 594 15.67 -11.96 9.49
C SER A 594 15.30 -11.84 10.98
N CYS A 595 16.07 -11.08 11.72
CA CYS A 595 15.99 -11.13 13.19
C CYS A 595 14.74 -10.49 13.79
N GLY A 596 14.12 -9.50 13.10
CA GLY A 596 12.88 -8.88 13.54
C GLY A 596 11.73 -9.88 13.75
N PRO A 597 11.37 -10.68 12.73
CA PRO A 597 10.38 -11.74 12.86
C PRO A 597 10.92 -13.05 13.50
N GLU A 598 12.04 -12.97 14.22
CA GLU A 598 12.67 -14.11 14.92
C GLU A 598 13.09 -15.27 14.01
N ILE A 599 13.49 -15.00 12.79
CA ILE A 599 14.04 -16.00 11.85
C ILE A 599 15.56 -15.98 11.94
N TYR A 600 16.15 -17.15 12.22
CA TYR A 600 17.59 -17.27 12.42
C TYR A 600 18.20 -18.41 11.63
N PHE A 601 19.48 -18.28 11.28
CA PHE A 601 20.23 -19.43 10.77
C PHE A 601 20.24 -20.57 11.78
N PRO A 602 20.26 -21.84 11.32
CA PRO A 602 20.34 -22.98 12.23
C PRO A 602 21.55 -22.90 13.17
N GLY A 603 21.33 -23.19 14.46
CA GLY A 603 22.42 -23.36 15.42
C GLY A 603 23.20 -24.67 15.21
N GLU A 604 22.59 -25.66 14.54
CA GLU A 604 23.27 -26.89 14.12
C GLU A 604 22.66 -27.38 12.80
N TYR A 605 23.53 -27.82 11.88
CA TYR A 605 23.14 -28.40 10.59
C TYR A 605 23.81 -29.74 10.40
N LYS A 606 23.02 -30.75 9.97
CA LYS A 606 23.44 -32.13 9.87
C LYS A 606 22.95 -32.77 8.57
N VAL A 607 23.84 -33.55 7.93
CA VAL A 607 23.52 -34.32 6.73
C VAL A 607 23.84 -35.78 6.99
N SER A 608 22.90 -36.67 6.65
CA SER A 608 23.08 -38.12 6.71
C SER A 608 22.64 -38.75 5.38
N VAL A 609 23.21 -39.89 5.04
CA VAL A 609 22.89 -40.61 3.81
C VAL A 609 22.54 -42.06 4.09
N SER A 610 21.71 -42.67 3.23
CA SER A 610 21.27 -44.07 3.37
C SER A 610 21.01 -44.71 2.02
N ASP A 611 21.18 -46.02 1.94
CA ASP A 611 20.80 -46.85 0.78
C ASP A 611 19.36 -47.38 0.86
N ASN A 612 18.85 -47.60 2.07
CA ASN A 612 17.57 -48.27 2.36
C ASN A 612 16.50 -47.36 2.98
N GLY A 613 16.86 -46.13 3.36
CA GLY A 613 15.94 -45.14 3.94
C GLY A 613 15.72 -45.35 5.48
N THR A 614 16.37 -46.31 6.08
CA THR A 614 16.25 -46.62 7.54
C THR A 614 17.58 -46.45 8.25
N ASP A 615 18.66 -46.99 7.69
CA ASP A 615 19.99 -46.99 8.30
C ASP A 615 20.77 -45.79 7.71
N PHE A 616 20.85 -44.71 8.48
CA PHE A 616 21.50 -43.49 8.06
C PHE A 616 22.93 -43.39 8.64
N THR A 617 23.87 -43.06 7.77
CA THR A 617 25.24 -42.69 8.14
C THR A 617 25.38 -41.17 8.14
N GLU A 618 25.75 -40.58 9.26
CA GLU A 618 26.09 -39.15 9.34
C GLU A 618 27.36 -38.88 8.52
N VAL A 619 27.29 -37.91 7.62
CA VAL A 619 28.41 -37.48 6.76
C VAL A 619 28.87 -36.06 7.07
N TYR A 620 28.02 -35.30 7.72
CA TYR A 620 28.31 -33.93 8.12
C TYR A 620 27.50 -33.50 9.31
N LYS A 621 28.16 -32.83 10.25
CA LYS A 621 27.53 -32.15 11.37
C LYS A 621 28.34 -30.93 11.75
N GLN A 622 27.70 -29.77 11.88
CA GLN A 622 28.34 -28.52 12.28
C GLN A 622 27.41 -27.70 13.14
N THR A 623 27.98 -27.12 14.20
CA THR A 623 27.34 -26.16 15.09
C THR A 623 27.75 -24.77 14.69
N TYR A 624 26.82 -23.81 14.75
CA TYR A 624 27.02 -22.41 14.41
C TYR A 624 26.64 -21.54 15.61
N GLU A 625 27.40 -20.48 15.81
CA GLU A 625 27.07 -19.45 16.79
C GLU A 625 25.91 -18.58 16.24
N LEU A 626 24.94 -18.30 17.07
CA LEU A 626 23.86 -17.40 16.76
C LEU A 626 24.37 -15.95 16.77
N LYS A 627 24.33 -15.28 15.61
CA LYS A 627 24.67 -13.87 15.49
C LYS A 627 23.42 -13.14 14.97
N LYS A 628 22.97 -12.13 15.72
CA LYS A 628 21.91 -11.23 15.26
C LYS A 628 22.46 -10.26 14.22
N THR A 629 21.67 -9.99 13.19
CA THR A 629 21.98 -9.02 12.13
C THR A 629 20.83 -8.01 12.02
N GLU A 630 21.15 -6.80 11.61
CA GLU A 630 20.16 -5.74 11.42
C GLU A 630 19.40 -5.91 10.10
N THR A 631 20.01 -6.62 9.16
CA THR A 631 19.46 -6.84 7.82
C THR A 631 19.15 -8.31 7.57
N THR A 632 18.29 -8.58 6.59
CA THR A 632 18.03 -9.94 6.11
C THR A 632 19.27 -10.49 5.41
N GLU A 633 19.69 -11.70 5.80
CA GLU A 633 20.83 -12.41 5.21
C GLU A 633 20.42 -13.79 4.70
N PHE A 634 21.20 -14.32 3.75
CA PHE A 634 21.01 -15.64 3.15
C PHE A 634 22.30 -16.44 3.23
N LYS A 635 22.20 -17.73 3.51
CA LYS A 635 23.39 -18.58 3.69
C LYS A 635 23.11 -20.00 3.30
N GLN A 636 23.93 -20.54 2.40
CA GLN A 636 23.98 -21.96 2.12
C GLN A 636 24.87 -22.70 3.10
N LEU A 637 24.28 -23.64 3.85
CA LEU A 637 25.05 -24.58 4.65
C LEU A 637 25.31 -25.83 3.83
N THR A 638 26.58 -26.18 3.62
CA THR A 638 26.99 -27.14 2.60
C THR A 638 27.91 -28.22 3.15
N TRP A 639 27.56 -29.48 2.85
CA TRP A 639 28.48 -30.62 2.87
C TRP A 639 29.04 -30.87 1.47
N LYS A 640 30.34 -31.16 1.39
CA LYS A 640 31.02 -31.64 0.18
C LYS A 640 31.77 -32.92 0.51
N GLY A 641 31.65 -33.95 -0.37
CA GLY A 641 32.28 -35.24 -0.16
C GLY A 641 32.02 -36.17 -1.34
N SER A 642 32.06 -37.48 -1.10
CA SER A 642 31.68 -38.48 -2.10
C SER A 642 31.08 -39.68 -1.36
N ARG A 643 29.78 -39.95 -1.60
CA ARG A 643 29.06 -41.08 -1.10
C ARG A 643 28.13 -41.64 -2.18
N GLN A 644 27.89 -42.96 -2.12
CA GLN A 644 26.84 -43.62 -2.87
C GLN A 644 25.60 -43.69 -1.96
N ALA A 645 24.48 -43.16 -2.39
CA ALA A 645 23.24 -43.21 -1.59
C ALA A 645 22.01 -43.05 -2.46
N ARG A 646 20.87 -43.56 -1.98
CA ARG A 646 19.55 -43.26 -2.53
C ARG A 646 18.82 -42.20 -1.71
N TYR A 647 19.02 -42.19 -0.40
CA TYR A 647 18.32 -41.28 0.52
C TYR A 647 19.29 -40.27 1.11
N VAL A 648 18.88 -39.03 1.17
CA VAL A 648 19.58 -37.92 1.83
C VAL A 648 18.69 -37.35 2.91
N ARG A 649 19.16 -37.39 4.18
CA ARG A 649 18.45 -36.77 5.29
C ARG A 649 19.15 -35.49 5.71
N VAL A 650 18.38 -34.40 5.77
CA VAL A 650 18.84 -33.08 6.22
C VAL A 650 18.13 -32.71 7.50
N GLN A 651 18.90 -32.29 8.50
CA GLN A 651 18.38 -31.88 9.78
C GLN A 651 18.97 -30.51 10.17
N ALA A 652 18.11 -29.61 10.62
CA ALA A 652 18.50 -28.29 11.11
C ALA A 652 17.88 -28.04 12.50
N LYS A 653 18.71 -27.63 13.45
CA LYS A 653 18.29 -27.30 14.81
C LYS A 653 18.20 -25.80 14.97
N ALA A 654 17.06 -25.27 15.42
CA ALA A 654 16.96 -23.88 15.79
C ALA A 654 17.85 -23.55 16.98
N GLY A 655 18.62 -22.48 16.90
CA GLY A 655 19.27 -21.89 18.07
C GLY A 655 18.28 -21.05 18.89
N TYR A 656 17.38 -20.37 18.20
CA TYR A 656 16.28 -19.56 18.73
C TYR A 656 15.24 -19.34 17.60
N GLY A 657 13.98 -19.11 17.96
CA GLY A 657 12.91 -18.76 17.01
C GLY A 657 12.71 -19.75 15.86
N TRP A 658 12.60 -19.22 14.67
CA TRP A 658 12.31 -19.95 13.44
C TRP A 658 13.55 -20.32 12.64
N VAL A 659 13.47 -21.41 11.88
CA VAL A 659 14.37 -21.75 10.76
C VAL A 659 13.57 -21.71 9.48
N PHE A 660 14.06 -20.98 8.47
CA PHE A 660 13.46 -20.90 7.12
C PHE A 660 14.42 -21.42 6.08
N ALA A 661 13.94 -22.35 5.26
CA ALA A 661 14.67 -22.92 4.12
C ALA A 661 13.79 -22.90 2.86
N ASP A 662 14.42 -22.81 1.70
CA ASP A 662 13.75 -22.80 0.40
C ASP A 662 14.08 -24.01 -0.46
N GLU A 663 15.35 -24.45 -0.51
CA GLU A 663 15.78 -25.52 -1.41
C GLU A 663 16.90 -26.37 -0.80
N ILE A 664 16.87 -27.68 -1.08
CA ILE A 664 17.93 -28.63 -0.74
C ILE A 664 18.60 -29.16 -2.01
N ILE A 665 19.76 -28.65 -2.29
CA ILE A 665 20.56 -28.96 -3.48
C ILE A 665 21.34 -30.25 -3.27
N VAL A 666 21.20 -31.23 -4.15
CA VAL A 666 21.99 -32.47 -4.16
C VAL A 666 22.74 -32.58 -5.50
N LYS A 667 24.08 -32.70 -5.47
CA LYS A 667 24.91 -32.89 -6.65
C LYS A 667 25.62 -34.25 -6.67
#